data_30057304bf86a072ceb10ee72323ee78
#
_entry.id   30057304bf86a072ceb10ee72323ee78
#
_cell.length_a   1.000
_cell.length_b   1.000
_cell.length_c   1.000
_cell.angle_alpha   90.00
_cell.angle_beta   90.00
_cell.angle_gamma   90.00
#
_symmetry.space_group_name_H-M   'P 1'
#
loop_
_entity.id
_entity.type
_entity.pdbx_description
1 polymer ?
#
loop_
_entity_poly.entity_id
_entity_poly.type
_entity_poly.pdbx_seq_one_letter_code
_entity_poly.pdbx_strand_id
1 'polypeptide(L)'
;RARSVYLSAGCEARSHCLASSRHSNRVVYASHAELIVANADRPASCLETCSERRHRKPITCVKRIHSPSVSHTELFISGSADGRVNVWRLAEDRLLHVILIDVITTSISAVCGWLTVDGGLYVAAASMGVIRLWKMIYSNGEITEKNEEVVENAPKHFVLSIDLQRLTTVDGGEAFILCAGTSHRCIDIYTGVISPDTKMDKSLTLNSAHGDWVHALEFDENEEEPLLASSGQDSIVKLWRVERMIEEEREKEDVVKNLEVKRIRVDVRDHKKGLIVSTLLVHIHAVLSGHEDWVHAVHWHPLTDSFGQRSLVTASSDKAVVMWTRQESGIWADMVRLGVIGGQAAGFYGAVVVGDGETIVATSYYGGLHAWKRKEEEMWEARPFGGGHCGRVSDLCWSKGGAYLLSTSSDNTTRIHARYQASKQETGWTDSSSPSLPSSSTSISSFVEIGRPQVHGHEVECITTLGSGIFVSGADEKILRVFEMPQTVAESLRLISGEETIKREELRPSESLPWGASVPALGLSNTAIERGEGEGRNEEEEGEGRHWEEEAFVSAPDVLNGPPTEECLQQNTLWPETHKLYGHGFELFALAANPQSDTVVSASKASQATHASLLHWTPPEYTEAPKIIPGHALTVTQCEFSPDGKWLLSVSRDRTVVVYGTEEDGTWSARYQSASKGGPHSRIIWSCAWISDSAHFVTVSREGKVILWKWDGENAIVLSVYATNQSVTAVASGRLRGERLSDNVIVIGFESGVVDVLLIETGETTVLKKDRSLISDGEVAEEHTVTRIRLCPQSEGDVSLLVGVSTANKKLHVFELEGKTESDV
;
A
#
# COMPACT_ATOMS: atom_id res chain seq x y z
N ARG A 1 -27.58 -7.63 -0.63
CA ARG A 1 -26.29 -7.95 -1.30
C ARG A 1 -25.17 -7.17 -0.64
N ALA A 2 -23.93 -7.63 -0.80
CA ALA A 2 -22.73 -6.90 -0.37
C ALA A 2 -21.72 -6.91 -1.53
N ARG A 3 -21.12 -5.75 -1.81
CA ARG A 3 -20.15 -5.58 -2.90
C ARG A 3 -18.96 -4.80 -2.38
N SER A 4 -17.73 -5.23 -2.69
CA SER A 4 -16.54 -4.42 -2.53
C SER A 4 -16.55 -3.33 -3.62
N VAL A 5 -16.42 -2.08 -3.23
CA VAL A 5 -16.43 -0.93 -4.17
C VAL A 5 -15.09 -0.21 -4.21
N TYR A 6 -14.24 -0.44 -3.23
CA TYR A 6 -12.91 0.16 -3.18
C TYR A 6 -11.94 -0.65 -2.32
N LEU A 7 -10.71 -0.73 -2.76
CA LEU A 7 -9.58 -1.21 -1.99
C LEU A 7 -8.40 -0.26 -2.20
N SER A 8 -7.88 0.28 -1.10
CA SER A 8 -6.63 1.05 -1.08
C SER A 8 -5.57 0.23 -0.34
N ALA A 9 -4.44 -0.01 -0.99
CA ALA A 9 -3.34 -0.78 -0.44
C ALA A 9 -2.02 -0.25 -0.97
N GLY A 10 -1.12 0.20 -0.07
CA GLY A 10 0.21 0.68 -0.43
C GLY A 10 1.18 -0.47 -0.71
N CYS A 11 2.20 -0.20 -1.53
CA CYS A 11 3.28 -1.13 -1.77
C CYS A 11 4.22 -1.23 -0.54
N GLU A 12 4.87 -2.38 -0.36
CA GLU A 12 5.97 -2.49 0.61
C GLU A 12 7.12 -1.56 0.23
N ALA A 13 7.58 -0.77 1.20
CA ALA A 13 8.70 0.15 1.05
C ALA A 13 10.04 -0.61 1.07
N ARG A 14 10.25 -1.48 0.09
CA ARG A 14 11.44 -2.34 -0.06
C ARG A 14 11.76 -2.54 -1.53
N SER A 15 13.03 -2.76 -1.82
CA SER A 15 13.48 -3.23 -3.13
C SER A 15 12.82 -4.58 -3.48
N HIS A 16 12.63 -4.85 -4.76
CA HIS A 16 12.10 -6.12 -5.28
C HIS A 16 10.65 -6.47 -4.89
N CYS A 17 9.84 -5.52 -4.43
CA CYS A 17 8.42 -5.75 -4.11
C CYS A 17 7.46 -5.41 -5.26
N LEU A 18 7.98 -5.18 -6.46
CA LEU A 18 7.24 -4.78 -7.66
C LEU A 18 7.66 -5.65 -8.86
N ALA A 19 6.70 -6.15 -9.63
CA ALA A 19 6.93 -6.89 -10.87
C ALA A 19 5.86 -6.52 -11.91
N SER A 20 6.19 -6.59 -13.20
CA SER A 20 5.27 -6.32 -14.31
C SER A 20 4.94 -7.57 -15.11
N SER A 21 3.74 -7.62 -15.69
CA SER A 21 3.37 -8.56 -16.74
C SER A 21 4.08 -8.18 -18.05
N ARG A 22 4.43 -9.18 -18.86
CA ARG A 22 5.02 -8.98 -20.19
C ARG A 22 3.96 -8.83 -21.29
N HIS A 23 2.80 -9.48 -21.10
CA HIS A 23 1.77 -9.59 -22.14
C HIS A 23 0.54 -8.75 -21.85
N SER A 24 0.50 -8.07 -20.72
CA SER A 24 -0.63 -7.23 -20.33
C SER A 24 -0.16 -6.01 -19.53
N ASN A 25 -0.99 -4.98 -19.48
CA ASN A 25 -0.70 -3.78 -18.71
C ASN A 25 -1.00 -3.97 -17.22
N ARG A 26 -0.51 -5.08 -16.64
CA ARG A 26 -0.67 -5.44 -15.23
C ARG A 26 0.64 -5.31 -14.48
N VAL A 27 0.48 -4.82 -13.26
CA VAL A 27 1.57 -4.70 -12.28
C VAL A 27 1.19 -5.50 -11.06
N VAL A 28 2.13 -6.30 -10.56
CA VAL A 28 2.00 -7.10 -9.35
C VAL A 28 2.91 -6.51 -8.28
N TYR A 29 2.36 -6.14 -7.15
CA TYR A 29 3.16 -5.63 -6.04
C TYR A 29 2.77 -6.24 -4.70
N ALA A 30 3.72 -6.22 -3.76
CA ALA A 30 3.51 -6.70 -2.41
C ALA A 30 2.86 -5.62 -1.54
N SER A 31 1.81 -5.99 -0.82
CA SER A 31 1.22 -5.20 0.24
C SER A 31 1.09 -6.07 1.48
N HIS A 32 1.98 -5.89 2.43
CA HIS A 32 2.15 -6.74 3.60
C HIS A 32 2.30 -8.24 3.22
N ALA A 33 1.38 -9.10 3.60
CA ALA A 33 1.41 -10.54 3.34
C ALA A 33 0.61 -10.97 2.08
N GLU A 34 0.16 -10.03 1.27
CA GLU A 34 -0.66 -10.28 0.09
C GLU A 34 -0.07 -9.63 -1.16
N LEU A 35 -0.36 -10.20 -2.32
CA LEU A 35 -0.05 -9.60 -3.61
C LEU A 35 -1.26 -8.86 -4.16
N ILE A 36 -1.02 -7.69 -4.69
CA ILE A 36 -2.00 -6.84 -5.34
C ILE A 36 -1.72 -6.82 -6.84
N VAL A 37 -2.76 -6.96 -7.64
CA VAL A 37 -2.69 -6.79 -9.09
C VAL A 37 -3.34 -5.46 -9.44
N ALA A 38 -2.61 -4.58 -10.10
CA ALA A 38 -3.12 -3.31 -10.59
C ALA A 38 -3.02 -3.23 -12.11
N ASN A 39 -3.95 -2.51 -12.73
CA ASN A 39 -3.94 -2.25 -14.17
C ASN A 39 -3.39 -0.85 -14.43
N ALA A 40 -2.31 -0.76 -15.21
CA ALA A 40 -1.67 0.51 -15.53
C ALA A 40 -2.49 1.41 -16.47
N ASP A 41 -3.46 0.86 -17.19
CA ASP A 41 -4.34 1.63 -18.09
C ASP A 41 -5.60 2.17 -17.42
N ARG A 42 -5.95 1.68 -16.24
CA ARG A 42 -7.15 2.13 -15.53
C ARG A 42 -6.78 3.14 -14.46
N PRO A 43 -7.54 4.21 -14.29
CA PRO A 43 -7.33 5.12 -13.17
C PRO A 43 -7.46 4.37 -11.84
N ALA A 44 -6.85 4.90 -10.83
CA ALA A 44 -6.58 4.40 -9.47
C ALA A 44 -7.66 3.57 -8.73
N SER A 45 -8.81 3.30 -9.32
CA SER A 45 -10.01 2.80 -8.65
C SER A 45 -10.20 1.27 -8.64
N CYS A 46 -9.38 0.51 -9.38
CA CYS A 46 -9.55 -0.94 -9.50
C CYS A 46 -8.28 -1.67 -9.10
N LEU A 47 -8.04 -1.78 -7.81
CA LEU A 47 -7.06 -2.72 -7.28
C LEU A 47 -7.74 -4.08 -7.07
N GLU A 48 -7.20 -5.11 -7.67
CA GLU A 48 -7.65 -6.48 -7.45
C GLU A 48 -6.68 -7.18 -6.50
N THR A 49 -7.18 -7.71 -5.41
CA THR A 49 -6.37 -8.49 -4.47
C THR A 49 -6.27 -9.94 -4.90
N CYS A 50 -5.15 -10.57 -4.58
CA CYS A 50 -5.07 -12.01 -4.57
C CYS A 50 -6.13 -12.58 -3.61
N SER A 51 -7.03 -13.41 -4.12
CA SER A 51 -8.13 -14.00 -3.32
C SER A 51 -7.64 -14.97 -2.26
N GLU A 52 -6.41 -15.46 -2.37
CA GLU A 52 -5.83 -16.45 -1.46
C GLU A 52 -4.69 -15.85 -0.64
N ARG A 53 -4.86 -15.85 0.69
CA ARG A 53 -3.81 -15.48 1.65
C ARG A 53 -2.92 -16.69 1.91
N ARG A 54 -1.67 -16.66 1.44
CA ARG A 54 -0.73 -17.77 1.56
C ARG A 54 0.52 -17.44 2.38
N HIS A 55 0.86 -16.16 2.50
CA HIS A 55 1.92 -15.70 3.39
C HIS A 55 1.37 -15.29 4.76
N ARG A 56 2.16 -15.54 5.82
CA ARG A 56 1.83 -15.18 7.21
C ARG A 56 2.50 -13.90 7.67
N LYS A 57 3.61 -13.52 7.03
CA LYS A 57 4.41 -12.33 7.32
C LYS A 57 4.60 -11.50 6.06
N PRO A 58 5.11 -10.25 6.18
CA PRO A 58 5.32 -9.40 5.02
C PRO A 58 6.11 -10.08 3.91
N ILE A 59 5.68 -9.87 2.68
CA ILE A 59 6.37 -10.29 1.47
C ILE A 59 7.62 -9.41 1.32
N THR A 60 8.75 -10.04 1.06
CA THR A 60 10.05 -9.36 0.96
C THR A 60 10.50 -9.16 -0.46
N CYS A 61 10.03 -9.99 -1.40
CA CYS A 61 10.38 -9.92 -2.80
C CYS A 61 9.32 -10.56 -3.70
N VAL A 62 9.14 -9.97 -4.88
CA VAL A 62 8.25 -10.46 -5.95
C VAL A 62 9.01 -10.37 -7.26
N LYS A 63 8.94 -11.40 -8.10
CA LYS A 63 9.53 -11.39 -9.42
C LYS A 63 8.64 -12.16 -10.41
N ARG A 64 8.64 -11.73 -11.67
CA ARG A 64 8.08 -12.52 -12.77
C ARG A 64 9.01 -13.69 -13.07
N ILE A 65 8.47 -14.87 -13.33
CA ILE A 65 9.23 -16.04 -13.81
C ILE A 65 9.45 -15.86 -15.30
N HIS A 66 10.70 -15.94 -15.74
CA HIS A 66 11.03 -15.88 -17.14
C HIS A 66 10.42 -17.07 -17.89
N SER A 67 9.80 -16.82 -19.03
CA SER A 67 9.18 -17.85 -19.87
C SER A 67 9.47 -17.59 -21.35
N PRO A 68 9.59 -18.64 -22.17
CA PRO A 68 9.75 -18.47 -23.61
C PRO A 68 8.56 -17.70 -24.20
N SER A 69 8.82 -16.91 -25.24
CA SER A 69 7.85 -16.02 -25.90
C SER A 69 6.59 -16.71 -26.47
N VAL A 70 6.56 -18.04 -26.54
CA VAL A 70 5.44 -18.85 -27.07
C VAL A 70 4.40 -19.17 -25.99
N SER A 71 4.73 -19.01 -24.71
CA SER A 71 3.82 -19.33 -23.61
C SER A 71 3.02 -18.10 -23.20
N HIS A 72 1.69 -18.13 -23.40
CA HIS A 72 0.76 -17.11 -22.87
C HIS A 72 0.55 -17.22 -21.34
N THR A 73 1.22 -18.16 -20.66
CA THR A 73 1.09 -18.37 -19.22
C THR A 73 2.15 -17.53 -18.51
N GLU A 74 1.69 -16.53 -17.77
CA GLU A 74 2.56 -15.72 -16.92
C GLU A 74 2.54 -16.22 -15.48
N LEU A 75 3.73 -16.52 -14.97
CA LEU A 75 3.95 -16.95 -13.60
C LEU A 75 4.72 -15.88 -12.83
N PHE A 76 4.34 -15.71 -11.57
CA PHE A 76 5.00 -14.85 -10.61
C PHE A 76 5.46 -15.67 -9.42
N ILE A 77 6.51 -15.20 -8.76
CA ILE A 77 7.05 -15.81 -7.56
C ILE A 77 7.12 -14.75 -6.45
N SER A 78 6.75 -15.13 -5.25
CA SER A 78 6.87 -14.28 -4.06
C SER A 78 7.61 -14.98 -2.94
N GLY A 79 8.50 -14.26 -2.28
CA GLY A 79 9.19 -14.69 -1.07
C GLY A 79 8.77 -13.82 0.13
N SER A 80 8.72 -14.37 1.33
CA SER A 80 8.26 -13.68 2.52
C SER A 80 9.20 -13.84 3.72
N ALA A 81 9.04 -12.97 4.68
CA ALA A 81 9.69 -13.04 5.99
C ALA A 81 9.27 -14.27 6.84
N ASP A 82 8.22 -15.00 6.42
CA ASP A 82 7.82 -16.28 7.04
C ASP A 82 8.64 -17.48 6.56
N GLY A 83 9.59 -17.28 5.62
CA GLY A 83 10.41 -18.35 5.05
C GLY A 83 9.72 -19.17 3.97
N ARG A 84 8.59 -18.69 3.44
CA ARG A 84 7.80 -19.34 2.39
C ARG A 84 8.03 -18.68 1.05
N VAL A 85 7.99 -19.51 0.01
CA VAL A 85 7.97 -19.09 -1.39
C VAL A 85 6.69 -19.59 -2.02
N ASN A 86 5.95 -18.71 -2.69
CA ASN A 86 4.74 -19.06 -3.42
C ASN A 86 4.93 -18.76 -4.91
N VAL A 87 4.40 -19.65 -5.74
CA VAL A 87 4.29 -19.45 -7.18
C VAL A 87 2.83 -19.21 -7.53
N TRP A 88 2.60 -18.22 -8.38
CA TRP A 88 1.30 -17.72 -8.77
C TRP A 88 1.18 -17.69 -10.29
N ARG A 89 -0.01 -17.93 -10.80
CA ARG A 89 -0.37 -17.75 -12.19
C ARG A 89 -1.28 -16.55 -12.34
N LEU A 90 -0.92 -15.62 -13.21
CA LEU A 90 -1.81 -14.53 -13.60
C LEU A 90 -2.86 -15.07 -14.57
N ALA A 91 -4.14 -14.98 -14.21
CA ALA A 91 -5.27 -15.37 -15.02
C ALA A 91 -6.25 -14.20 -15.08
N GLU A 92 -6.43 -13.62 -16.25
CA GLU A 92 -7.17 -12.38 -16.45
C GLU A 92 -6.65 -11.27 -15.52
N ASP A 93 -7.38 -10.95 -14.47
CA ASP A 93 -7.04 -9.91 -13.48
C ASP A 93 -6.75 -10.48 -12.08
N ARG A 94 -6.52 -11.80 -11.94
CA ARG A 94 -6.33 -12.47 -10.66
C ARG A 94 -5.10 -13.33 -10.62
N LEU A 95 -4.46 -13.39 -9.46
CA LEU A 95 -3.40 -14.33 -9.18
C LEU A 95 -4.00 -15.62 -8.59
N LEU A 96 -3.80 -16.72 -9.30
CA LEU A 96 -4.15 -18.05 -8.85
C LEU A 96 -2.93 -18.70 -8.22
N HIS A 97 -3.07 -19.23 -7.02
CA HIS A 97 -2.00 -19.93 -6.34
C HIS A 97 -1.70 -21.26 -7.05
N VAL A 98 -0.43 -21.52 -7.33
CA VAL A 98 0.04 -22.74 -8.00
C VAL A 98 0.68 -23.70 -7.01
N ILE A 99 1.66 -23.22 -6.23
CA ILE A 99 2.36 -24.05 -5.23
C ILE A 99 2.92 -23.20 -4.09
N LEU A 100 2.91 -23.79 -2.89
CA LEU A 100 3.63 -23.32 -1.71
C LEU A 100 4.90 -24.14 -1.53
N ILE A 101 6.02 -23.47 -1.34
CA ILE A 101 7.32 -24.06 -1.01
C ILE A 101 7.73 -23.57 0.39
N ASP A 102 7.62 -24.43 1.39
CA ASP A 102 8.17 -24.14 2.72
C ASP A 102 9.69 -24.32 2.68
N VAL A 103 10.43 -23.22 2.78
CA VAL A 103 11.89 -23.23 2.60
C VAL A 103 12.60 -23.45 3.90
N ILE A 104 12.38 -22.60 4.88
CA ILE A 104 13.00 -22.67 6.23
C ILE A 104 12.36 -21.62 7.15
N THR A 105 12.78 -21.62 8.43
CA THR A 105 12.41 -20.67 9.48
C THR A 105 12.97 -19.25 9.34
N THR A 106 13.70 -18.95 8.26
CA THR A 106 14.40 -17.66 8.04
C THR A 106 13.78 -16.89 6.88
N SER A 107 13.82 -15.55 6.95
CA SER A 107 13.29 -14.64 5.92
C SER A 107 13.93 -14.89 4.56
N ILE A 108 13.11 -14.93 3.50
CA ILE A 108 13.57 -14.95 2.12
C ILE A 108 14.05 -13.53 1.75
N SER A 109 15.20 -13.41 1.12
CA SER A 109 15.78 -12.13 0.69
C SER A 109 15.58 -11.85 -0.81
N ALA A 110 15.63 -12.87 -1.65
CA ALA A 110 15.47 -12.74 -3.09
C ALA A 110 14.92 -14.04 -3.70
N VAL A 111 14.22 -13.92 -4.83
CA VAL A 111 13.65 -15.02 -5.60
C VAL A 111 13.86 -14.81 -7.09
N CYS A 112 13.97 -15.89 -7.86
CA CYS A 112 13.92 -15.88 -9.31
C CYS A 112 13.42 -17.22 -9.85
N GLY A 113 13.06 -17.27 -11.13
CA GLY A 113 12.62 -18.51 -11.75
C GLY A 113 12.65 -18.48 -13.27
N TRP A 114 12.64 -19.67 -13.86
CA TRP A 114 12.64 -19.89 -15.30
C TRP A 114 11.68 -21.03 -15.66
N LEU A 115 10.81 -20.81 -16.64
CA LEU A 115 9.92 -21.83 -17.22
C LEU A 115 10.46 -22.24 -18.60
N THR A 116 10.70 -23.54 -18.83
CA THR A 116 11.12 -24.06 -20.13
C THR A 116 9.93 -24.35 -21.06
N VAL A 117 10.19 -24.53 -22.34
CA VAL A 117 9.15 -24.85 -23.35
C VAL A 117 8.42 -26.17 -23.03
N ASP A 118 9.14 -27.13 -22.46
CA ASP A 118 8.61 -28.48 -22.13
C ASP A 118 7.87 -28.49 -20.78
N GLY A 119 7.70 -27.33 -20.12
CA GLY A 119 7.03 -27.23 -18.84
C GLY A 119 7.94 -27.46 -17.61
N GLY A 120 9.25 -27.54 -17.79
CA GLY A 120 10.22 -27.55 -16.69
C GLY A 120 10.25 -26.19 -15.98
N LEU A 121 9.88 -26.14 -14.72
CA LEU A 121 9.88 -24.92 -13.89
C LEU A 121 11.05 -24.98 -12.91
N TYR A 122 11.96 -24.03 -13.02
CA TYR A 122 13.09 -23.82 -12.13
C TYR A 122 12.83 -22.61 -11.25
N VAL A 123 12.92 -22.77 -9.95
CA VAL A 123 12.70 -21.73 -8.95
C VAL A 123 13.89 -21.69 -8.02
N ALA A 124 14.46 -20.49 -7.83
CA ALA A 124 15.50 -20.29 -6.83
C ALA A 124 15.09 -19.25 -5.81
N ALA A 125 15.49 -19.46 -4.55
CA ALA A 125 15.28 -18.53 -3.47
C ALA A 125 16.52 -18.41 -2.59
N ALA A 126 16.84 -17.20 -2.17
CA ALA A 126 17.94 -16.90 -1.27
C ALA A 126 17.40 -16.55 0.13
N SER A 127 18.10 -17.06 1.14
CA SER A 127 17.82 -16.77 2.55
C SER A 127 19.12 -16.79 3.36
N MET A 128 19.51 -15.67 3.96
CA MET A 128 20.66 -15.53 4.87
C MET A 128 21.97 -16.18 4.34
N GLY A 129 22.24 -16.07 3.01
CA GLY A 129 23.47 -16.63 2.41
C GLY A 129 23.35 -18.06 1.91
N VAL A 130 22.19 -18.69 2.01
CA VAL A 130 21.89 -20.00 1.42
C VAL A 130 20.97 -19.78 0.22
N ILE A 131 21.33 -20.36 -0.92
CA ILE A 131 20.50 -20.37 -2.12
C ILE A 131 19.94 -21.79 -2.28
N ARG A 132 18.64 -21.90 -2.54
CA ARG A 132 17.97 -23.16 -2.83
C ARG A 132 17.39 -23.12 -4.22
N LEU A 133 17.55 -24.18 -4.96
CA LEU A 133 17.00 -24.36 -6.30
C LEU A 133 16.02 -25.53 -6.30
N TRP A 134 14.83 -25.31 -6.82
CA TRP A 134 13.83 -26.36 -7.05
C TRP A 134 13.60 -26.54 -8.54
N LYS A 135 13.58 -27.79 -8.95
CA LYS A 135 13.14 -28.22 -10.25
C LYS A 135 11.77 -28.86 -10.13
N MET A 136 10.85 -28.42 -10.94
CA MET A 136 9.45 -28.85 -10.95
C MET A 136 8.98 -29.05 -12.39
N ILE A 137 7.91 -29.83 -12.58
CA ILE A 137 7.22 -29.93 -13.85
C ILE A 137 5.87 -29.24 -13.72
N TYR A 138 5.68 -28.20 -14.53
CA TYR A 138 4.45 -27.42 -14.60
C TYR A 138 3.68 -27.81 -15.87
N SER A 139 2.46 -28.34 -15.69
CA SER A 139 1.56 -28.64 -16.80
C SER A 139 0.09 -28.39 -16.40
N ASN A 140 -0.70 -27.81 -17.34
CA ASN A 140 -2.13 -27.55 -17.15
C ASN A 140 -2.50 -26.73 -15.89
N GLY A 141 -1.58 -25.92 -15.39
CA GLY A 141 -1.83 -25.10 -14.19
C GLY A 141 -1.44 -25.76 -12.86
N GLU A 142 -0.91 -26.98 -12.88
CA GLU A 142 -0.51 -27.74 -11.70
C GLU A 142 0.97 -28.18 -11.78
N ILE A 143 1.56 -28.46 -10.64
CA ILE A 143 2.92 -28.97 -10.51
C ILE A 143 2.86 -30.45 -10.13
N THR A 144 3.52 -31.29 -10.92
CA THR A 144 3.48 -32.77 -10.78
C THR A 144 4.69 -33.36 -10.08
N GLU A 145 5.87 -32.74 -10.22
CA GLU A 145 7.11 -33.21 -9.61
C GLU A 145 7.88 -32.07 -8.95
N LYS A 146 8.56 -32.35 -7.84
CA LYS A 146 9.38 -31.37 -7.11
C LYS A 146 10.67 -32.01 -6.61
N ASN A 147 11.79 -31.57 -7.11
CA ASN A 147 13.13 -31.92 -6.63
C ASN A 147 13.83 -30.67 -6.07
N GLU A 148 14.55 -30.81 -4.95
CA GLU A 148 15.23 -29.70 -4.28
C GLU A 148 16.75 -29.92 -4.32
N GLU A 149 17.50 -28.85 -4.60
CA GLU A 149 18.93 -28.77 -4.45
C GLU A 149 19.30 -27.58 -3.59
N VAL A 150 20.18 -27.80 -2.60
CA VAL A 150 20.69 -26.75 -1.72
C VAL A 150 22.06 -26.35 -2.23
N VAL A 151 22.19 -25.08 -2.60
CA VAL A 151 23.46 -24.48 -2.99
C VAL A 151 23.91 -23.57 -1.85
N GLU A 152 24.85 -24.07 -1.02
CA GLU A 152 25.36 -23.30 0.08
C GLU A 152 26.34 -22.23 -0.39
N ASN A 153 26.04 -20.97 -0.11
CA ASN A 153 27.02 -19.90 -0.20
C ASN A 153 27.81 -19.81 1.11
N ALA A 154 28.96 -19.13 1.08
CA ALA A 154 29.75 -18.96 2.31
C ALA A 154 28.88 -18.32 3.41
N PRO A 155 28.80 -18.89 4.62
CA PRO A 155 27.80 -18.59 5.64
C PRO A 155 27.91 -17.20 6.29
N LYS A 156 28.72 -16.30 5.73
CA LYS A 156 28.95 -14.94 6.22
C LYS A 156 28.45 -13.83 5.30
N HIS A 157 27.84 -14.16 4.15
CA HIS A 157 27.47 -13.18 3.13
C HIS A 157 25.97 -13.18 2.92
N PHE A 158 25.30 -12.07 3.17
CA PHE A 158 23.89 -11.93 2.82
C PHE A 158 23.72 -11.81 1.32
N VAL A 159 22.90 -12.65 0.73
CA VAL A 159 22.46 -12.55 -0.66
C VAL A 159 21.29 -11.57 -0.70
N LEU A 160 21.45 -10.48 -1.47
CA LEU A 160 20.47 -9.40 -1.58
C LEU A 160 19.60 -9.54 -2.83
N SER A 161 20.17 -10.06 -3.92
CA SER A 161 19.49 -10.26 -5.20
C SER A 161 19.99 -11.53 -5.90
N ILE A 162 19.09 -12.20 -6.62
CA ILE A 162 19.43 -13.35 -7.47
C ILE A 162 18.72 -13.23 -8.81
N ASP A 163 19.38 -13.72 -9.85
CA ASP A 163 18.74 -13.94 -11.14
C ASP A 163 19.27 -15.17 -11.85
N LEU A 164 18.40 -15.78 -12.67
CA LEU A 164 18.63 -17.06 -13.33
C LEU A 164 18.39 -16.93 -14.83
N GLN A 165 19.38 -17.32 -15.65
CA GLN A 165 19.31 -17.30 -17.10
C GLN A 165 19.59 -18.67 -17.69
N ARG A 166 18.81 -19.09 -18.69
CA ARG A 166 19.07 -20.26 -19.50
C ARG A 166 20.13 -19.95 -20.55
N LEU A 167 20.97 -20.94 -20.82
CA LEU A 167 22.01 -20.90 -21.85
C LEU A 167 21.92 -22.19 -22.68
N THR A 168 22.22 -22.11 -23.97
CA THR A 168 22.48 -23.30 -24.79
C THR A 168 23.96 -23.66 -24.72
N THR A 169 24.31 -24.94 -24.56
CA THR A 169 25.71 -25.39 -24.58
C THR A 169 26.24 -25.54 -26.01
N VAL A 170 27.55 -25.70 -26.17
CA VAL A 170 28.20 -25.89 -27.50
C VAL A 170 27.66 -27.14 -28.20
N ASP A 171 27.29 -28.17 -27.46
CA ASP A 171 26.76 -29.45 -27.98
C ASP A 171 25.23 -29.39 -28.22
N GLY A 172 24.61 -28.21 -28.14
CA GLY A 172 23.15 -28.05 -28.26
C GLY A 172 22.36 -28.50 -27.01
N GLY A 173 23.02 -28.81 -25.91
CA GLY A 173 22.40 -29.07 -24.62
C GLY A 173 21.96 -27.78 -23.93
N GLU A 174 21.29 -27.92 -22.80
CA GLU A 174 20.76 -26.80 -21.99
C GLU A 174 21.53 -26.67 -20.67
N ALA A 175 21.83 -25.43 -20.29
CA ALA A 175 22.49 -25.08 -19.04
C ALA A 175 21.85 -23.86 -18.43
N PHE A 176 22.10 -23.63 -17.14
CA PHE A 176 21.75 -22.40 -16.47
C PHE A 176 22.98 -21.69 -15.89
N ILE A 177 22.89 -20.36 -15.85
CA ILE A 177 23.73 -19.49 -15.05
C ILE A 177 22.86 -18.78 -14.03
N LEU A 178 23.21 -18.89 -12.75
CA LEU A 178 22.58 -18.15 -11.66
C LEU A 178 23.60 -17.18 -11.08
N CYS A 179 23.23 -15.92 -10.99
CA CYS A 179 24.02 -14.87 -10.38
C CYS A 179 23.42 -14.42 -9.05
N ALA A 180 24.26 -14.20 -8.04
CA ALA A 180 23.86 -13.76 -6.72
C ALA A 180 24.65 -12.52 -6.29
N GLY A 181 23.96 -11.42 -6.08
CA GLY A 181 24.47 -10.16 -5.54
C GLY A 181 24.54 -10.19 -4.03
N THR A 182 25.67 -9.80 -3.47
CA THR A 182 25.95 -9.96 -2.04
C THR A 182 26.26 -8.64 -1.34
N SER A 183 26.11 -8.64 -0.01
CA SER A 183 26.55 -7.55 0.86
C SER A 183 28.07 -7.37 0.95
N HIS A 184 28.85 -8.23 0.30
CA HIS A 184 30.32 -8.17 0.24
C HIS A 184 30.86 -7.58 -1.06
N ARG A 185 30.06 -6.79 -1.79
CA ARG A 185 30.47 -6.13 -3.05
C ARG A 185 30.78 -7.11 -4.19
N CYS A 186 30.38 -8.36 -4.02
CA CYS A 186 30.68 -9.46 -4.94
C CYS A 186 29.42 -9.92 -5.66
N ILE A 187 29.61 -10.44 -6.87
CA ILE A 187 28.61 -11.24 -7.57
C ILE A 187 29.14 -12.67 -7.63
N ASP A 188 28.40 -13.58 -7.03
CA ASP A 188 28.68 -15.01 -7.10
C ASP A 188 27.98 -15.63 -8.29
N ILE A 189 28.71 -16.41 -9.10
CA ILE A 189 28.20 -17.05 -10.30
C ILE A 189 28.18 -18.56 -10.06
N TYR A 190 27.02 -19.16 -10.30
CA TYR A 190 26.78 -20.59 -10.26
C TYR A 190 26.35 -21.05 -11.63
N THR A 191 26.83 -22.23 -12.05
CA THR A 191 26.46 -22.84 -13.32
C THR A 191 26.07 -24.29 -13.16
N GLY A 192 25.16 -24.76 -14.00
CA GLY A 192 24.75 -26.17 -14.01
C GLY A 192 24.11 -26.54 -15.33
N VAL A 193 24.20 -27.85 -15.68
CA VAL A 193 23.56 -28.43 -16.86
C VAL A 193 22.16 -28.87 -16.54
N ILE A 194 21.20 -28.55 -17.40
CA ILE A 194 19.81 -28.97 -17.26
C ILE A 194 19.69 -30.47 -17.50
N SER A 195 19.44 -31.21 -16.42
CA SER A 195 19.25 -32.67 -16.46
C SER A 195 18.26 -33.07 -15.36
N PRO A 196 17.72 -34.30 -15.35
CA PRO A 196 16.89 -34.78 -14.23
C PRO A 196 17.55 -34.62 -12.84
N ASP A 197 18.89 -34.74 -12.78
CA ASP A 197 19.71 -34.56 -11.58
C ASP A 197 20.56 -33.30 -11.69
N THR A 198 19.96 -32.17 -12.06
CA THR A 198 20.64 -30.87 -12.19
C THR A 198 21.35 -30.52 -10.89
N LYS A 199 22.67 -30.32 -10.96
CA LYS A 199 23.47 -29.74 -9.87
C LYS A 199 24.06 -28.42 -10.31
N MET A 200 24.03 -27.45 -9.41
CA MET A 200 24.65 -26.15 -9.61
C MET A 200 25.91 -26.02 -8.76
N ASP A 201 27.02 -25.70 -9.39
CA ASP A 201 28.29 -25.45 -8.70
C ASP A 201 28.59 -23.95 -8.68
N LYS A 202 29.20 -23.50 -7.60
CA LYS A 202 29.80 -22.18 -7.56
C LYS A 202 31.04 -22.17 -8.46
N SER A 203 30.89 -21.54 -9.60
CA SER A 203 31.94 -21.53 -10.64
C SER A 203 32.89 -20.34 -10.50
N LEU A 204 32.37 -19.19 -10.01
CA LEU A 204 33.18 -17.97 -9.93
C LEU A 204 32.60 -16.99 -8.87
N THR A 205 33.49 -16.19 -8.29
CA THR A 205 33.15 -14.96 -7.55
C THR A 205 33.80 -13.77 -8.23
N LEU A 206 32.96 -12.83 -8.70
CA LEU A 206 33.43 -11.52 -9.17
C LEU A 206 33.71 -10.65 -7.95
N ASN A 207 34.95 -10.70 -7.46
CA ASN A 207 35.40 -9.91 -6.33
C ASN A 207 35.42 -8.43 -6.68
N SER A 208 34.90 -7.58 -5.77
CA SER A 208 34.80 -6.13 -5.98
C SER A 208 34.03 -5.77 -7.27
N ALA A 209 32.95 -6.50 -7.55
CA ALA A 209 32.06 -6.19 -8.66
C ALA A 209 31.50 -4.77 -8.53
N HIS A 210 31.20 -4.33 -7.32
CA HIS A 210 30.80 -2.97 -6.95
C HIS A 210 31.68 -2.40 -5.83
N GLY A 211 31.60 -1.08 -5.61
CA GLY A 211 32.23 -0.39 -4.50
C GLY A 211 31.58 -0.68 -3.15
N ASP A 212 30.29 -1.09 -3.16
CA ASP A 212 29.48 -1.44 -2.00
C ASP A 212 28.47 -2.55 -2.31
N TRP A 213 27.44 -2.76 -1.49
CA TRP A 213 26.44 -3.83 -1.60
C TRP A 213 25.79 -3.88 -2.99
N VAL A 214 25.59 -5.09 -3.51
CA VAL A 214 24.93 -5.32 -4.80
C VAL A 214 23.43 -5.50 -4.54
N HIS A 215 22.63 -4.47 -4.84
CA HIS A 215 21.20 -4.44 -4.52
C HIS A 215 20.33 -5.19 -5.53
N ALA A 216 20.60 -5.05 -6.81
CA ALA A 216 19.77 -5.69 -7.82
C ALA A 216 20.60 -6.35 -8.93
N LEU A 217 20.04 -7.42 -9.47
CA LEU A 217 20.53 -8.17 -10.60
C LEU A 217 19.38 -8.56 -11.52
N GLU A 218 19.54 -8.38 -12.83
CA GLU A 218 18.59 -8.84 -13.84
C GLU A 218 19.26 -9.13 -15.18
N PHE A 219 18.95 -10.29 -15.77
CA PHE A 219 19.36 -10.65 -17.14
C PHE A 219 18.37 -10.09 -18.16
N ASP A 220 18.86 -9.79 -19.37
CA ASP A 220 18.07 -9.24 -20.49
C ASP A 220 17.22 -10.27 -21.25
N GLU A 221 17.13 -11.51 -20.76
CA GLU A 221 16.43 -12.64 -21.39
C GLU A 221 16.96 -13.04 -22.79
N ASN A 222 18.14 -12.57 -23.21
CA ASN A 222 18.77 -13.03 -24.42
C ASN A 222 19.48 -14.36 -24.14
N GLU A 223 19.08 -15.43 -24.85
CA GLU A 223 19.67 -16.78 -24.64
C GLU A 223 21.05 -16.98 -25.32
N GLU A 224 21.38 -16.19 -26.34
CA GLU A 224 22.61 -16.34 -27.07
C GLU A 224 23.79 -15.61 -26.42
N GLU A 225 23.63 -14.32 -26.15
CA GLU A 225 24.62 -13.45 -25.51
C GLU A 225 23.96 -12.60 -24.40
N PRO A 226 23.64 -13.18 -23.24
CA PRO A 226 22.93 -12.47 -22.21
C PRO A 226 23.76 -11.34 -21.61
N LEU A 227 23.09 -10.21 -21.38
CA LEU A 227 23.59 -9.10 -20.59
C LEU A 227 23.00 -9.17 -19.17
N LEU A 228 23.87 -9.16 -18.16
CA LEU A 228 23.48 -9.02 -16.78
C LEU A 228 23.64 -7.56 -16.37
N ALA A 229 22.56 -6.93 -15.95
CA ALA A 229 22.60 -5.64 -15.26
C ALA A 229 22.80 -5.86 -13.76
N SER A 230 23.70 -5.11 -13.14
CA SER A 230 23.90 -5.10 -11.69
C SER A 230 23.91 -3.68 -11.18
N SER A 231 23.27 -3.43 -10.03
CA SER A 231 23.30 -2.13 -9.37
C SER A 231 23.72 -2.26 -7.91
N GLY A 232 24.31 -1.19 -7.40
CA GLY A 232 24.85 -1.20 -6.04
C GLY A 232 24.58 0.07 -5.26
N GLN A 233 24.98 0.00 -4.00
CA GLN A 233 24.97 1.12 -3.06
C GLN A 233 26.05 2.17 -3.39
N ASP A 234 26.91 1.87 -4.36
CA ASP A 234 27.94 2.76 -4.90
C ASP A 234 27.40 3.71 -5.99
N SER A 235 26.08 3.82 -6.16
CA SER A 235 25.40 4.64 -7.18
C SER A 235 25.71 4.27 -8.64
N ILE A 236 26.39 3.15 -8.89
CA ILE A 236 26.81 2.71 -10.21
C ILE A 236 25.95 1.54 -10.68
N VAL A 237 25.65 1.51 -11.98
CA VAL A 237 25.09 0.35 -12.66
C VAL A 237 26.12 -0.22 -13.62
N LYS A 238 26.33 -1.53 -13.59
CA LYS A 238 27.28 -2.23 -14.47
C LYS A 238 26.57 -3.24 -15.33
N LEU A 239 26.93 -3.28 -16.59
CA LEU A 239 26.47 -4.28 -17.54
C LEU A 239 27.59 -5.28 -17.78
N TRP A 240 27.28 -6.55 -17.57
CA TRP A 240 28.21 -7.66 -17.76
C TRP A 240 27.74 -8.48 -18.95
N ARG A 241 28.62 -8.71 -19.93
CA ARG A 241 28.34 -9.59 -21.06
C ARG A 241 28.82 -10.99 -20.72
N VAL A 242 27.98 -11.97 -21.05
CA VAL A 242 28.30 -13.39 -20.94
C VAL A 242 28.38 -13.96 -22.36
N GLU A 243 29.59 -14.21 -22.82
CA GLU A 243 29.87 -14.74 -24.17
C GLU A 243 30.29 -16.21 -24.08
N ARG A 244 29.98 -17.01 -25.10
CA ARG A 244 30.50 -18.38 -25.21
C ARG A 244 31.88 -18.34 -25.85
N MET A 245 32.83 -19.12 -25.31
CA MET A 245 34.15 -19.30 -25.91
C MET A 245 34.05 -20.31 -27.06
N ILE A 246 34.39 -19.90 -28.26
CA ILE A 246 34.53 -20.77 -29.44
C ILE A 246 35.94 -21.37 -29.45
N GLU A 247 36.09 -22.64 -29.84
CA GLU A 247 37.40 -23.36 -29.82
C GLU A 247 38.51 -22.66 -30.61
N GLU A 248 38.18 -21.96 -31.69
CA GLU A 248 39.15 -21.17 -32.49
C GLU A 248 39.75 -19.98 -31.73
N GLU A 249 39.12 -19.48 -30.70
CA GLU A 249 39.62 -18.40 -29.84
C GLU A 249 40.57 -18.91 -28.75
N ARG A 250 40.53 -20.20 -28.40
CA ARG A 250 41.44 -20.82 -27.43
C ARG A 250 42.91 -20.67 -27.84
N GLU A 251 43.19 -20.75 -29.14
CA GLU A 251 44.58 -20.63 -29.68
C GLU A 251 45.04 -19.18 -29.79
N LYS A 252 44.12 -18.21 -29.85
CA LYS A 252 44.44 -16.78 -30.02
C LYS A 252 44.66 -16.01 -28.72
N GLU A 253 44.15 -16.50 -27.60
CA GLU A 253 44.25 -15.81 -26.28
C GLU A 253 45.72 -15.69 -25.80
N ASP A 254 46.59 -16.57 -26.19
CA ASP A 254 48.02 -16.46 -25.87
C ASP A 254 48.75 -15.32 -26.62
N VAL A 255 48.14 -14.75 -27.67
CA VAL A 255 48.76 -13.74 -28.55
C VAL A 255 48.24 -12.32 -28.28
N VAL A 256 47.02 -12.15 -27.75
CA VAL A 256 46.39 -10.84 -27.56
C VAL A 256 46.44 -10.41 -26.06
N LYS A 257 47.66 -10.34 -25.53
CA LYS A 257 47.87 -9.79 -24.16
C LYS A 257 47.80 -8.26 -24.04
N ASN A 258 47.36 -7.54 -25.07
CA ASN A 258 47.48 -6.08 -25.11
C ASN A 258 46.20 -5.28 -25.26
N LEU A 259 45.02 -5.83 -25.03
CA LEU A 259 43.78 -5.04 -24.97
C LEU A 259 43.06 -5.31 -23.64
N GLU A 260 42.98 -4.27 -22.82
CA GLU A 260 42.66 -4.23 -21.36
C GLU A 260 41.27 -4.63 -20.91
N VAL A 261 40.51 -5.46 -21.63
CA VAL A 261 39.24 -5.99 -21.09
C VAL A 261 39.53 -7.27 -20.32
N LYS A 262 39.47 -7.22 -19.01
CA LYS A 262 39.65 -8.37 -18.14
C LYS A 262 38.49 -9.35 -18.32
N ARG A 263 38.66 -10.31 -19.25
CA ARG A 263 37.77 -11.44 -19.48
C ARG A 263 37.98 -12.49 -18.39
N ILE A 264 36.89 -12.94 -17.76
CA ILE A 264 36.95 -13.93 -16.68
C ILE A 264 36.26 -15.19 -17.17
N ARG A 265 36.99 -16.30 -17.08
CA ARG A 265 36.54 -17.61 -17.57
C ARG A 265 35.66 -18.30 -16.52
N VAL A 266 34.50 -18.85 -16.96
CA VAL A 266 33.56 -19.64 -16.18
C VAL A 266 33.31 -20.97 -16.90
N ASP A 267 33.66 -22.09 -16.28
CA ASP A 267 33.44 -23.40 -16.83
C ASP A 267 32.09 -24.00 -16.38
N VAL A 268 31.28 -24.42 -17.34
CA VAL A 268 30.04 -25.17 -17.10
C VAL A 268 30.35 -26.66 -17.12
N ARG A 269 30.09 -27.38 -16.02
CA ARG A 269 30.43 -28.79 -15.84
C ARG A 269 29.20 -29.69 -15.85
N ASP A 270 29.30 -30.80 -16.59
CA ASP A 270 28.34 -31.91 -16.44
C ASP A 270 28.88 -32.89 -15.38
N HIS A 271 28.21 -32.93 -14.25
CA HIS A 271 28.62 -33.83 -13.13
C HIS A 271 28.54 -35.31 -13.44
N LYS A 272 27.62 -35.72 -14.33
CA LYS A 272 27.51 -37.13 -14.72
C LYS A 272 28.66 -37.58 -15.60
N LYS A 273 29.09 -36.71 -16.52
CA LYS A 273 30.19 -37.01 -17.45
C LYS A 273 31.54 -36.59 -16.91
N GLY A 274 31.60 -35.76 -15.85
CA GLY A 274 32.82 -35.19 -15.30
C GLY A 274 33.58 -34.27 -16.28
N LEU A 275 32.89 -33.79 -17.31
CA LEU A 275 33.45 -32.98 -18.39
C LEU A 275 32.96 -31.54 -18.34
N ILE A 276 33.80 -30.63 -18.85
CA ILE A 276 33.40 -29.24 -19.13
C ILE A 276 32.63 -29.25 -20.45
N VAL A 277 31.33 -28.87 -20.43
CA VAL A 277 30.43 -28.87 -21.58
C VAL A 277 30.44 -27.53 -22.31
N SER A 278 30.76 -26.45 -21.59
CA SER A 278 30.87 -25.10 -22.16
C SER A 278 31.82 -24.27 -21.32
N THR A 279 32.47 -23.31 -21.93
CA THR A 279 33.23 -22.26 -21.24
C THR A 279 32.64 -20.92 -21.62
N LEU A 280 32.36 -20.12 -20.61
CA LEU A 280 31.79 -18.78 -20.73
C LEU A 280 32.88 -17.76 -20.41
N LEU A 281 32.83 -16.63 -21.09
CA LEU A 281 33.63 -15.44 -20.79
C LEU A 281 32.76 -14.35 -20.24
N VAL A 282 33.03 -13.91 -19.03
CA VAL A 282 32.29 -12.80 -18.37
C VAL A 282 33.19 -11.59 -18.32
N HIS A 283 32.69 -10.45 -18.81
CA HIS A 283 33.43 -9.19 -18.78
C HIS A 283 32.47 -7.98 -18.65
N ILE A 284 33.02 -6.87 -18.21
CA ILE A 284 32.26 -5.60 -18.13
C ILE A 284 32.03 -5.10 -19.56
N HIS A 285 30.78 -4.96 -19.96
CA HIS A 285 30.32 -4.37 -21.21
C HIS A 285 30.21 -2.86 -21.14
N ALA A 286 29.59 -2.34 -20.06
CA ALA A 286 29.44 -0.92 -19.82
C ALA A 286 29.34 -0.60 -18.32
N VAL A 287 29.69 0.63 -17.98
CA VAL A 287 29.51 1.20 -16.65
C VAL A 287 28.67 2.45 -16.82
N LEU A 288 27.50 2.45 -16.20
CA LEU A 288 26.53 3.54 -16.27
C LEU A 288 26.64 4.34 -14.98
N SER A 289 27.05 5.58 -15.10
CA SER A 289 27.17 6.53 -13.99
C SER A 289 26.28 7.75 -14.29
N GLY A 290 25.43 8.13 -13.35
CA GLY A 290 24.48 9.23 -13.52
C GLY A 290 23.52 9.32 -12.35
N HIS A 291 23.47 8.28 -11.50
CA HIS A 291 22.81 8.36 -10.20
C HIS A 291 23.74 8.95 -9.14
N GLU A 292 23.16 9.68 -8.20
CA GLU A 292 23.86 10.35 -7.11
C GLU A 292 23.79 9.60 -5.77
N ASP A 293 22.89 8.59 -5.68
CA ASP A 293 22.67 7.79 -4.48
C ASP A 293 22.39 6.32 -4.85
N TRP A 294 22.10 5.48 -3.85
CA TRP A 294 21.91 4.02 -3.97
C TRP A 294 20.93 3.65 -5.06
N VAL A 295 21.34 2.75 -5.95
CA VAL A 295 20.47 2.20 -7.00
C VAL A 295 19.87 0.89 -6.50
N HIS A 296 18.56 0.90 -6.25
CA HIS A 296 17.85 -0.20 -5.63
C HIS A 296 17.31 -1.25 -6.60
N ALA A 297 17.00 -0.84 -7.83
CA ALA A 297 16.42 -1.74 -8.82
C ALA A 297 16.95 -1.47 -10.21
N VAL A 298 17.02 -2.55 -10.99
CA VAL A 298 17.24 -2.55 -12.43
C VAL A 298 16.14 -3.36 -13.07
N HIS A 299 15.68 -2.95 -14.27
CA HIS A 299 14.65 -3.68 -15.02
C HIS A 299 14.83 -3.48 -16.51
N TRP A 300 14.94 -4.59 -17.27
CA TRP A 300 15.07 -4.54 -18.71
C TRP A 300 13.72 -4.24 -19.37
N HIS A 301 13.76 -3.37 -20.37
CA HIS A 301 12.59 -3.05 -21.17
C HIS A 301 12.07 -4.33 -21.88
N PRO A 302 10.74 -4.61 -21.85
CA PRO A 302 10.20 -5.86 -22.40
C PRO A 302 10.37 -5.98 -23.92
N LEU A 303 10.43 -4.86 -24.62
CA LEU A 303 10.58 -4.80 -26.07
C LEU A 303 12.02 -4.45 -26.45
N THR A 304 12.43 -4.89 -27.63
CA THR A 304 13.71 -4.52 -28.24
C THR A 304 13.50 -3.33 -29.20
N ASP A 305 14.52 -2.49 -29.31
CA ASP A 305 14.57 -1.41 -30.31
C ASP A 305 14.78 -1.95 -31.75
N SER A 306 14.87 -1.03 -32.71
CA SER A 306 15.11 -1.36 -34.12
C SER A 306 16.44 -2.07 -34.38
N PHE A 307 17.38 -2.07 -33.42
CA PHE A 307 18.66 -2.73 -33.45
C PHE A 307 18.68 -4.07 -32.70
N GLY A 308 17.52 -4.52 -32.19
CA GLY A 308 17.39 -5.76 -31.42
C GLY A 308 17.91 -5.67 -29.99
N GLN A 309 18.10 -4.44 -29.46
CA GLN A 309 18.60 -4.21 -28.10
C GLN A 309 17.50 -3.70 -27.18
N ARG A 310 17.64 -3.97 -25.88
CA ARG A 310 16.71 -3.54 -24.87
C ARG A 310 17.27 -2.35 -24.10
N SER A 311 16.43 -1.39 -23.79
CA SER A 311 16.72 -0.33 -22.81
C SER A 311 16.68 -0.88 -21.39
N LEU A 312 17.36 -0.22 -20.46
CA LEU A 312 17.40 -0.55 -19.04
C LEU A 312 16.78 0.57 -18.24
N VAL A 313 15.89 0.24 -17.31
CA VAL A 313 15.32 1.18 -16.35
C VAL A 313 15.92 0.94 -14.98
N THR A 314 16.30 2.00 -14.29
CA THR A 314 16.93 1.96 -12.96
C THR A 314 16.20 2.88 -11.99
N ALA A 315 16.08 2.48 -10.72
CA ALA A 315 15.45 3.27 -9.66
C ALA A 315 16.42 3.51 -8.51
N SER A 316 16.51 4.76 -8.04
CA SER A 316 17.50 5.19 -7.05
C SER A 316 16.91 6.02 -5.92
N SER A 317 17.62 6.04 -4.78
CA SER A 317 17.38 6.93 -3.66
C SER A 317 17.61 8.41 -4.00
N ASP A 318 18.28 8.73 -5.11
CA ASP A 318 18.45 10.10 -5.62
C ASP A 318 17.16 10.73 -6.17
N LYS A 319 16.00 10.09 -5.97
CA LYS A 319 14.67 10.50 -6.41
C LYS A 319 14.46 10.43 -7.93
N ALA A 320 15.30 9.67 -8.64
CA ALA A 320 15.21 9.51 -10.08
C ALA A 320 14.98 8.06 -10.50
N VAL A 321 14.17 7.91 -11.53
CA VAL A 321 14.07 6.71 -12.35
C VAL A 321 14.70 7.06 -13.71
N VAL A 322 15.74 6.33 -14.12
CA VAL A 322 16.48 6.64 -15.34
C VAL A 322 16.33 5.50 -16.34
N MET A 323 16.03 5.83 -17.58
CA MET A 323 16.01 4.91 -18.70
C MET A 323 17.29 5.08 -19.53
N TRP A 324 18.08 4.01 -19.59
CA TRP A 324 19.33 3.92 -20.33
C TRP A 324 19.09 3.23 -21.65
N THR A 325 19.54 3.83 -22.74
CA THR A 325 19.44 3.25 -24.08
C THR A 325 20.80 3.27 -24.76
N ARG A 326 21.10 2.22 -25.48
CA ARG A 326 22.32 2.15 -26.28
C ARG A 326 22.14 2.91 -27.59
N GLN A 327 22.97 3.88 -27.83
CA GLN A 327 22.97 4.66 -29.07
C GLN A 327 23.64 3.91 -30.24
N GLU A 328 23.42 4.39 -31.46
CA GLU A 328 24.09 3.85 -32.67
C GLU A 328 25.62 3.83 -32.56
N SER A 329 26.20 4.76 -31.82
CA SER A 329 27.64 4.81 -31.50
C SER A 329 28.11 3.66 -30.61
N GLY A 330 27.22 2.84 -30.08
CA GLY A 330 27.49 1.79 -29.12
C GLY A 330 27.60 2.23 -27.66
N ILE A 331 27.47 3.51 -27.40
CA ILE A 331 27.55 4.11 -26.05
C ILE A 331 26.17 4.06 -25.40
N TRP A 332 26.11 3.72 -24.12
CA TRP A 332 24.90 3.81 -23.30
C TRP A 332 24.71 5.23 -22.77
N ALA A 333 23.51 5.79 -22.92
CA ALA A 333 23.15 7.14 -22.47
C ALA A 333 21.85 7.11 -21.67
N ASP A 334 21.72 8.04 -20.74
CA ASP A 334 20.51 8.34 -19.99
C ASP A 334 19.56 9.18 -20.89
N MET A 335 18.63 8.52 -21.53
CA MET A 335 17.71 9.18 -22.46
C MET A 335 16.51 9.81 -21.75
N VAL A 336 16.06 9.21 -20.66
CA VAL A 336 14.90 9.69 -19.93
C VAL A 336 15.21 9.66 -18.42
N ARG A 337 14.95 10.78 -17.75
CA ARG A 337 15.06 10.87 -16.30
C ARG A 337 13.70 11.31 -15.75
N LEU A 338 13.04 10.41 -15.02
CA LEU A 338 11.74 10.61 -14.39
C LEU A 338 11.95 10.76 -12.89
N GLY A 339 11.10 11.55 -12.24
CA GLY A 339 11.16 11.76 -10.80
C GLY A 339 10.76 13.16 -10.40
N VAL A 340 10.79 13.44 -9.10
CA VAL A 340 10.38 14.73 -8.55
C VAL A 340 11.61 15.60 -8.33
N ILE A 341 11.64 16.74 -9.00
CA ILE A 341 12.67 17.76 -8.80
C ILE A 341 12.21 18.65 -7.65
N GLY A 342 12.90 18.57 -6.50
CA GLY A 342 12.59 19.37 -5.32
C GLY A 342 11.64 18.70 -4.31
N GLY A 343 11.22 19.45 -3.28
CA GLY A 343 10.27 18.98 -2.28
C GLY A 343 10.78 17.88 -1.34
N GLN A 344 9.87 17.35 -0.51
CA GLN A 344 10.12 16.23 0.42
C GLN A 344 10.01 14.85 -0.25
N ALA A 345 10.07 14.78 -1.60
CA ALA A 345 10.00 13.52 -2.31
C ALA A 345 11.09 12.56 -1.84
N ALA A 346 10.70 11.33 -1.57
CA ALA A 346 11.61 10.26 -1.21
C ALA A 346 12.12 9.53 -2.45
N GLY A 347 13.27 8.85 -2.34
CA GLY A 347 13.83 8.04 -3.40
C GLY A 347 12.97 6.84 -3.80
N PHE A 348 13.32 6.21 -4.90
CA PHE A 348 12.62 5.04 -5.46
C PHE A 348 13.31 3.73 -5.08
N TYR A 349 12.51 2.75 -4.66
CA TYR A 349 12.98 1.41 -4.35
C TYR A 349 12.81 0.40 -5.49
N GLY A 350 11.92 0.67 -6.43
CA GLY A 350 11.67 -0.21 -7.56
C GLY A 350 11.10 0.54 -8.74
N ALA A 351 11.40 0.09 -9.94
CA ALA A 351 10.76 0.54 -11.17
C ALA A 351 10.66 -0.62 -12.15
N VAL A 352 9.51 -0.71 -12.83
CA VAL A 352 9.26 -1.71 -13.87
C VAL A 352 8.62 -1.04 -15.08
N VAL A 353 8.89 -1.60 -16.25
CA VAL A 353 8.22 -1.24 -17.50
C VAL A 353 7.08 -2.22 -17.72
N VAL A 354 5.92 -1.73 -18.04
CA VAL A 354 4.72 -2.54 -18.28
C VAL A 354 4.73 -3.10 -19.72
N GLY A 355 3.99 -4.17 -19.95
CA GLY A 355 4.09 -5.01 -21.15
C GLY A 355 4.02 -4.33 -22.52
N ASP A 356 3.35 -3.18 -22.65
CA ASP A 356 3.34 -2.37 -23.88
C ASP A 356 4.65 -1.59 -24.14
N GLY A 357 5.53 -1.51 -23.11
CA GLY A 357 6.75 -0.72 -23.16
C GLY A 357 6.55 0.79 -23.05
N GLU A 358 5.32 1.25 -22.97
CA GLU A 358 4.96 2.69 -22.95
C GLU A 358 4.66 3.24 -21.56
N THR A 359 4.60 2.37 -20.55
CA THR A 359 4.27 2.75 -19.19
C THR A 359 5.36 2.28 -18.23
N ILE A 360 5.88 3.21 -17.41
CA ILE A 360 6.81 2.93 -16.31
C ILE A 360 6.04 3.10 -15.01
N VAL A 361 6.15 2.12 -14.11
CA VAL A 361 5.60 2.19 -12.76
C VAL A 361 6.73 2.05 -11.76
N ALA A 362 6.80 2.94 -10.77
CA ALA A 362 7.83 2.93 -9.74
C ALA A 362 7.22 3.02 -8.34
N THR A 363 7.93 2.43 -7.36
CA THR A 363 7.58 2.50 -5.94
C THR A 363 8.54 3.42 -5.21
N SER A 364 7.99 4.36 -4.43
CA SER A 364 8.79 5.27 -3.60
C SER A 364 9.03 4.73 -2.20
N TYR A 365 9.93 5.36 -1.46
CA TYR A 365 10.26 5.05 -0.05
C TYR A 365 9.01 4.99 0.85
N TYR A 366 8.00 5.83 0.61
CA TYR A 366 6.76 5.84 1.37
C TYR A 366 5.70 4.85 0.83
N GLY A 367 6.08 3.89 -0.03
CA GLY A 367 5.16 2.90 -0.58
C GLY A 367 4.17 3.47 -1.60
N GLY A 368 4.33 4.73 -2.01
CA GLY A 368 3.56 5.35 -3.09
C GLY A 368 3.94 4.75 -4.44
N LEU A 369 2.96 4.63 -5.33
CA LEU A 369 3.12 4.13 -6.67
C LEU A 369 3.03 5.29 -7.67
N HIS A 370 4.12 5.54 -8.38
CA HIS A 370 4.21 6.52 -9.45
C HIS A 370 4.06 5.84 -10.79
N ALA A 371 3.37 6.45 -11.72
CA ALA A 371 3.24 5.96 -13.09
C ALA A 371 3.49 7.07 -14.09
N TRP A 372 4.22 6.75 -15.15
CA TRP A 372 4.45 7.65 -16.29
C TRP A 372 4.14 6.89 -17.57
N LYS A 373 3.43 7.55 -18.48
CA LYS A 373 3.12 7.01 -19.82
C LYS A 373 3.80 7.85 -20.88
N ARG A 374 4.39 7.17 -21.87
CA ARG A 374 5.00 7.83 -23.02
C ARG A 374 3.93 8.44 -23.92
N LYS A 375 4.05 9.71 -24.24
CA LYS A 375 3.11 10.47 -25.07
C LYS A 375 3.63 10.64 -26.50
N GLU A 376 4.91 10.95 -26.62
CA GLU A 376 5.67 11.09 -27.85
C GLU A 376 7.06 10.49 -27.64
N GLU A 377 7.91 10.39 -28.69
CA GLU A 377 9.16 9.62 -28.63
C GLU A 377 10.05 9.87 -27.40
N GLU A 378 10.06 11.07 -26.84
CA GLU A 378 10.89 11.42 -25.68
C GLU A 378 10.09 12.03 -24.50
N MET A 379 8.77 12.24 -24.65
CA MET A 379 7.95 12.87 -23.63
C MET A 379 7.16 11.84 -22.81
N TRP A 380 7.39 11.84 -21.50
CA TRP A 380 6.68 11.04 -20.53
C TRP A 380 5.78 11.92 -19.67
N GLU A 381 4.54 11.53 -19.51
CA GLU A 381 3.54 12.22 -18.72
C GLU A 381 3.18 11.42 -17.48
N ALA A 382 3.20 12.07 -16.30
CA ALA A 382 2.76 11.44 -15.07
C ALA A 382 1.28 11.08 -15.13
N ARG A 383 0.93 9.88 -14.65
CA ARG A 383 -0.45 9.37 -14.66
C ARG A 383 -0.88 8.99 -13.24
N PRO A 384 -2.17 9.16 -12.92
CA PRO A 384 -2.73 8.60 -11.71
C PRO A 384 -2.53 7.09 -11.64
N PHE A 385 -2.13 6.59 -10.48
CA PHE A 385 -2.03 5.16 -10.25
C PHE A 385 -2.63 4.79 -8.88
N GLY A 386 -3.09 3.55 -8.74
CA GLY A 386 -3.61 3.06 -7.48
C GLY A 386 -2.51 2.98 -6.42
N GLY A 387 -2.88 3.23 -5.18
CA GLY A 387 -1.98 3.18 -4.05
C GLY A 387 -2.75 3.12 -2.74
N GLY A 388 -2.06 3.31 -1.64
CA GLY A 388 -2.65 3.32 -0.31
C GLY A 388 -1.61 3.56 0.76
N HIS A 389 -2.04 3.45 2.01
CA HIS A 389 -1.15 3.55 3.15
C HIS A 389 -0.04 2.49 3.13
N CYS A 390 1.17 2.88 3.48
CA CYS A 390 2.30 1.95 3.64
C CYS A 390 2.53 1.53 5.09
N GLY A 391 1.77 2.08 6.03
CA GLY A 391 1.72 1.74 7.44
C GLY A 391 0.35 1.18 7.86
N ARG A 392 0.23 0.75 9.11
CA ARG A 392 -1.03 0.32 9.71
C ARG A 392 -2.06 1.44 9.59
N VAL A 393 -3.26 1.15 9.08
CA VAL A 393 -4.35 2.12 9.10
C VAL A 393 -4.98 2.12 10.50
N SER A 394 -4.82 3.23 11.23
CA SER A 394 -5.16 3.33 12.65
C SER A 394 -6.64 3.64 12.86
N ASP A 395 -7.17 4.64 12.16
CA ASP A 395 -8.54 5.10 12.31
C ASP A 395 -9.17 5.57 11.00
N LEU A 396 -10.50 5.66 10.98
CA LEU A 396 -11.33 6.11 9.87
C LEU A 396 -12.41 7.07 10.37
N CYS A 397 -12.75 8.06 9.54
CA CYS A 397 -13.87 8.93 9.78
C CYS A 397 -14.51 9.37 8.46
N TRP A 398 -15.82 9.19 8.33
CA TRP A 398 -16.58 9.80 7.24
C TRP A 398 -16.80 11.28 7.50
N SER A 399 -16.83 12.07 6.44
CA SER A 399 -17.32 13.43 6.51
C SER A 399 -18.80 13.45 6.97
N LYS A 400 -19.26 14.57 7.52
CA LYS A 400 -20.62 14.71 8.09
C LYS A 400 -21.72 14.41 7.07
N GLY A 401 -21.53 14.83 5.82
CA GLY A 401 -22.45 14.55 4.70
C GLY A 401 -22.19 13.26 3.95
N GLY A 402 -21.11 12.50 4.29
CA GLY A 402 -20.74 11.25 3.64
C GLY A 402 -20.07 11.41 2.27
N ALA A 403 -19.60 12.61 1.91
CA ALA A 403 -18.99 12.91 0.62
C ALA A 403 -17.59 12.28 0.48
N TYR A 404 -16.85 12.17 1.56
CA TYR A 404 -15.51 11.62 1.59
C TYR A 404 -15.23 10.84 2.87
N LEU A 405 -14.26 9.95 2.78
CA LEU A 405 -13.71 9.17 3.89
C LEU A 405 -12.30 9.63 4.18
N LEU A 406 -11.99 9.93 5.43
CA LEU A 406 -10.63 10.16 5.93
C LEU A 406 -10.08 8.88 6.53
N SER A 407 -8.81 8.59 6.28
CA SER A 407 -8.06 7.51 6.89
C SER A 407 -6.74 8.03 7.45
N THR A 408 -6.33 7.50 8.60
CA THR A 408 -5.05 7.82 9.24
C THR A 408 -4.20 6.56 9.40
N SER A 409 -2.88 6.75 9.40
CA SER A 409 -1.97 5.62 9.44
C SER A 409 -0.68 5.89 10.21
N SER A 410 -0.02 4.80 10.61
CA SER A 410 1.34 4.83 11.13
C SER A 410 2.41 5.19 10.08
N ASP A 411 2.02 5.43 8.82
CA ASP A 411 2.88 6.04 7.80
C ASP A 411 2.94 7.57 7.91
N ASN A 412 2.46 8.12 9.02
CA ASN A 412 2.44 9.55 9.33
C ASN A 412 1.55 10.39 8.40
N THR A 413 0.63 9.77 7.65
CA THR A 413 -0.25 10.47 6.73
C THR A 413 -1.72 10.32 7.11
N THR A 414 -2.49 11.37 6.81
CA THR A 414 -3.95 11.32 6.70
C THR A 414 -4.31 11.41 5.22
N ARG A 415 -5.25 10.58 4.74
CA ARG A 415 -5.66 10.53 3.33
C ARG A 415 -7.16 10.73 3.18
N ILE A 416 -7.57 11.33 2.05
CA ILE A 416 -8.96 11.53 1.67
C ILE A 416 -9.30 10.62 0.52
N HIS A 417 -10.41 9.91 0.65
CA HIS A 417 -10.98 9.04 -0.39
C HIS A 417 -12.40 9.50 -0.72
N ALA A 418 -12.69 9.65 -2.00
CA ALA A 418 -14.01 10.10 -2.46
C ALA A 418 -14.49 9.30 -3.67
N ARG A 419 -15.78 9.36 -3.95
CA ARG A 419 -16.36 8.76 -5.17
C ARG A 419 -15.90 9.56 -6.38
N TYR A 420 -15.47 8.85 -7.42
CA TYR A 420 -15.14 9.40 -8.72
C TYR A 420 -16.25 9.13 -9.73
N GLN A 421 -16.74 10.19 -10.35
CA GLN A 421 -17.72 10.11 -11.43
C GLN A 421 -17.00 10.42 -12.75
N ALA A 422 -16.62 9.38 -13.50
CA ALA A 422 -16.02 9.58 -14.82
C ALA A 422 -17.00 10.32 -15.75
N SER A 423 -16.56 11.44 -16.33
CA SER A 423 -17.35 12.13 -17.32
C SER A 423 -17.44 11.31 -18.61
N LYS A 424 -18.60 11.36 -19.29
CA LYS A 424 -18.82 10.62 -20.57
C LYS A 424 -17.86 11.02 -21.70
N GLN A 425 -17.10 12.09 -21.56
CA GLN A 425 -16.13 12.57 -22.56
C GLN A 425 -14.73 11.95 -22.41
N GLU A 426 -14.40 11.38 -21.26
CA GLU A 426 -13.11 10.71 -21.05
C GLU A 426 -13.12 9.23 -21.48
N THR A 427 -14.23 8.72 -22.03
CA THR A 427 -14.33 7.38 -22.61
C THR A 427 -13.63 7.23 -23.97
N GLY A 428 -12.61 8.02 -24.27
CA GLY A 428 -11.58 7.72 -25.27
C GLY A 428 -10.82 6.41 -25.03
N TRP A 429 -11.11 5.75 -23.92
CA TRP A 429 -10.66 4.43 -23.48
C TRP A 429 -11.65 3.32 -23.91
N THR A 430 -12.12 3.35 -25.16
CA THR A 430 -12.90 2.24 -25.70
C THR A 430 -11.97 1.08 -26.04
N ASP A 431 -11.89 0.14 -25.14
CA ASP A 431 -11.41 -1.20 -25.42
C ASP A 431 -12.34 -1.83 -26.45
N SER A 432 -11.91 -1.92 -27.70
CA SER A 432 -12.67 -2.50 -28.81
C SER A 432 -12.78 -4.03 -28.75
N SER A 433 -12.36 -4.64 -27.64
CA SER A 433 -12.29 -6.09 -27.47
C SER A 433 -13.15 -6.68 -26.34
N SER A 434 -13.97 -5.89 -25.63
CA SER A 434 -14.86 -6.43 -24.60
C SER A 434 -16.25 -6.79 -25.21
N PRO A 435 -16.82 -7.96 -24.89
CA PRO A 435 -18.20 -8.27 -25.29
C PRO A 435 -19.16 -7.30 -24.61
N SER A 436 -20.07 -6.74 -25.43
CA SER A 436 -21.08 -5.76 -25.08
C SER A 436 -21.80 -6.08 -23.77
N LEU A 437 -21.51 -5.31 -22.70
CA LEU A 437 -22.34 -5.24 -21.51
C LEU A 437 -23.69 -4.56 -21.88
N PRO A 438 -24.82 -5.04 -21.33
CA PRO A 438 -26.14 -4.48 -21.67
C PRO A 438 -26.22 -3.01 -21.26
N SER A 439 -26.75 -2.20 -22.16
CA SER A 439 -26.95 -0.76 -22.05
C SER A 439 -28.02 -0.39 -21.02
N SER A 440 -27.74 -0.64 -19.74
CA SER A 440 -28.44 0.00 -18.63
C SER A 440 -27.50 1.01 -17.99
N SER A 441 -27.89 2.25 -18.02
CA SER A 441 -27.21 3.45 -17.57
C SER A 441 -26.90 3.45 -16.06
N THR A 442 -25.92 2.68 -15.63
CA THR A 442 -25.31 2.82 -14.30
C THR A 442 -23.86 3.24 -14.49
N SER A 443 -23.60 4.55 -14.27
CA SER A 443 -22.25 5.08 -14.13
C SER A 443 -21.51 4.25 -13.06
N ILE A 444 -20.40 3.61 -13.44
CA ILE A 444 -19.56 2.88 -12.49
C ILE A 444 -18.91 3.94 -11.60
N SER A 445 -19.49 4.19 -10.43
CA SER A 445 -18.86 5.04 -9.43
C SER A 445 -17.78 4.23 -8.72
N SER A 446 -16.53 4.62 -8.87
CA SER A 446 -15.38 4.09 -8.14
C SER A 446 -14.92 5.08 -7.07
N PHE A 447 -14.24 4.62 -6.02
CA PHE A 447 -13.54 5.49 -5.08
C PHE A 447 -12.11 5.71 -5.55
N VAL A 448 -11.56 6.91 -5.23
CA VAL A 448 -10.16 7.26 -5.49
C VAL A 448 -9.60 8.07 -4.30
N GLU A 449 -8.28 8.00 -4.10
CA GLU A 449 -7.56 8.93 -3.22
C GLU A 449 -7.50 10.29 -3.92
N ILE A 450 -7.91 11.36 -3.24
CA ILE A 450 -7.96 12.71 -3.79
C ILE A 450 -7.03 13.69 -3.08
N GLY A 451 -6.47 13.31 -1.93
CA GLY A 451 -5.57 14.20 -1.22
C GLY A 451 -4.98 13.61 0.05
N ARG A 452 -3.91 14.24 0.50
CA ARG A 452 -3.21 13.98 1.77
C ARG A 452 -3.18 15.27 2.60
N PRO A 453 -4.25 15.55 3.36
CA PRO A 453 -4.38 16.80 4.11
C PRO A 453 -3.28 17.01 5.16
N GLN A 454 -2.73 15.91 5.70
CA GLN A 454 -1.72 15.96 6.74
C GLN A 454 -0.60 14.97 6.44
N VAL A 455 0.65 15.46 6.48
CA VAL A 455 1.87 14.69 6.58
C VAL A 455 2.53 15.08 7.90
N HIS A 456 2.68 14.12 8.81
CA HIS A 456 3.08 14.36 10.19
C HIS A 456 4.46 13.79 10.50
N GLY A 457 5.12 14.27 11.57
CA GLY A 457 6.38 13.71 12.07
C GLY A 457 6.22 12.46 12.94
N HIS A 458 4.98 12.17 13.37
CA HIS A 458 4.63 11.05 14.24
C HIS A 458 3.46 10.25 13.67
N GLU A 459 3.34 9.00 14.08
CA GLU A 459 2.22 8.12 13.70
C GLU A 459 0.87 8.72 14.08
N VAL A 460 -0.08 8.80 13.14
CA VAL A 460 -1.41 9.35 13.40
C VAL A 460 -2.33 8.23 13.88
N GLU A 461 -2.81 8.33 15.11
CA GLU A 461 -3.54 7.27 15.80
C GLU A 461 -5.07 7.41 15.72
N CYS A 462 -5.60 8.63 15.73
CA CYS A 462 -7.04 8.86 15.78
C CYS A 462 -7.45 10.12 15.01
N ILE A 463 -8.69 10.11 14.47
CA ILE A 463 -9.24 11.22 13.68
C ILE A 463 -10.75 11.35 13.91
N THR A 464 -11.25 12.57 13.84
CA THR A 464 -12.68 12.87 13.82
C THR A 464 -12.98 14.12 12.98
N THR A 465 -14.17 14.20 12.39
CA THR A 465 -14.62 15.36 11.61
C THR A 465 -15.58 16.21 12.42
N LEU A 466 -15.50 17.53 12.24
CA LEU A 466 -16.38 18.52 12.87
C LEU A 466 -17.45 19.08 11.93
N GLY A 467 -17.54 18.59 10.70
CA GLY A 467 -18.34 19.19 9.65
C GLY A 467 -17.66 20.43 9.03
N SER A 468 -18.32 21.02 8.04
CA SER A 468 -17.80 22.21 7.31
C SER A 468 -16.36 22.10 6.77
N GLY A 469 -15.90 20.87 6.48
CA GLY A 469 -14.54 20.65 5.99
C GLY A 469 -13.46 20.71 7.07
N ILE A 470 -13.77 20.55 8.34
CA ILE A 470 -12.80 20.57 9.44
C ILE A 470 -12.61 19.16 9.99
N PHE A 471 -11.38 18.77 10.25
CA PHE A 471 -11.07 17.57 11.03
C PHE A 471 -10.06 17.84 12.15
N VAL A 472 -10.12 16.99 13.17
CA VAL A 472 -9.17 16.97 14.29
C VAL A 472 -8.45 15.64 14.28
N SER A 473 -7.13 15.67 14.38
CA SER A 473 -6.29 14.48 14.46
C SER A 473 -5.47 14.42 15.74
N GLY A 474 -5.18 13.20 16.17
CA GLY A 474 -4.27 12.91 17.27
C GLY A 474 -3.22 11.92 16.83
N ALA A 475 -1.96 12.27 17.07
CA ALA A 475 -0.82 11.45 16.74
C ALA A 475 -0.17 10.84 18.00
N ASP A 476 0.89 10.04 17.81
CA ASP A 476 1.72 9.54 18.92
C ASP A 476 2.52 10.69 19.57
N GLU A 477 1.80 11.76 19.82
CA GLU A 477 2.20 12.99 20.52
C GLU A 477 1.12 13.43 21.51
N LYS A 478 1.35 14.51 22.25
CA LYS A 478 0.44 15.01 23.29
C LYS A 478 -0.49 16.12 22.83
N ILE A 479 -0.47 16.41 21.51
CA ILE A 479 -1.11 17.60 20.92
C ILE A 479 -2.18 17.14 19.94
N LEU A 480 -3.37 17.72 20.04
CA LEU A 480 -4.38 17.63 19.00
C LEU A 480 -4.17 18.71 17.97
N ARG A 481 -4.34 18.38 16.71
CA ARG A 481 -4.22 19.32 15.60
C ARG A 481 -5.53 19.44 14.86
N VAL A 482 -5.89 20.65 14.51
CA VAL A 482 -7.11 21.00 13.79
C VAL A 482 -6.75 21.49 12.40
N PHE A 483 -7.37 20.92 11.38
CA PHE A 483 -7.15 21.25 9.98
C PHE A 483 -8.44 21.69 9.31
N GLU A 484 -8.37 22.66 8.42
CA GLU A 484 -9.49 23.16 7.63
C GLU A 484 -9.25 22.93 6.13
N MET A 485 -10.29 22.49 5.42
CA MET A 485 -10.22 22.22 3.97
C MET A 485 -9.95 23.51 3.18
N PRO A 486 -8.90 23.57 2.34
CA PRO A 486 -8.65 24.74 1.50
C PRO A 486 -9.56 24.76 0.26
N GLN A 487 -9.64 25.92 -0.39
CA GLN A 487 -10.50 26.15 -1.55
C GLN A 487 -10.20 25.19 -2.70
N THR A 488 -8.92 24.97 -3.03
CA THR A 488 -8.52 24.06 -4.13
C THR A 488 -9.00 22.63 -3.92
N VAL A 489 -8.93 22.11 -2.68
CA VAL A 489 -9.41 20.76 -2.35
C VAL A 489 -10.94 20.69 -2.38
N ALA A 490 -11.64 21.72 -1.87
CA ALA A 490 -13.10 21.78 -1.90
C ALA A 490 -13.63 21.80 -3.36
N GLU A 491 -12.99 22.58 -4.24
CA GLU A 491 -13.31 22.61 -5.65
C GLU A 491 -12.99 21.31 -6.38
N SER A 492 -11.82 20.72 -6.09
CA SER A 492 -11.42 19.42 -6.63
C SER A 492 -12.40 18.32 -6.24
N LEU A 493 -12.79 18.28 -4.97
CA LEU A 493 -13.78 17.32 -4.47
C LEU A 493 -15.12 17.49 -5.22
N ARG A 494 -15.56 18.71 -5.46
CA ARG A 494 -16.80 19.00 -6.21
C ARG A 494 -16.73 18.50 -7.66
N LEU A 495 -15.62 18.73 -8.35
CA LEU A 495 -15.42 18.30 -9.72
C LEU A 495 -15.32 16.78 -9.85
N ILE A 496 -14.64 16.12 -8.90
CA ILE A 496 -14.40 14.67 -8.89
C ILE A 496 -15.65 13.89 -8.48
N SER A 497 -16.35 14.33 -7.41
CA SER A 497 -17.46 13.59 -6.81
C SER A 497 -18.86 14.09 -7.21
N GLY A 498 -18.95 15.22 -7.89
CA GLY A 498 -20.19 15.83 -8.33
C GLY A 498 -20.84 16.78 -7.30
N GLU A 499 -21.57 17.79 -7.80
CA GLU A 499 -22.14 18.87 -6.96
C GLU A 499 -23.14 18.38 -5.91
N GLU A 500 -23.94 17.35 -6.21
CA GLU A 500 -24.97 16.86 -5.28
C GLU A 500 -24.37 16.24 -4.03
N THR A 501 -23.22 15.58 -4.18
CA THR A 501 -22.52 14.94 -3.06
C THR A 501 -22.00 15.99 -2.07
N ILE A 502 -21.57 17.15 -2.56
CA ILE A 502 -20.97 18.20 -1.72
C ILE A 502 -22.00 19.13 -1.10
N LYS A 503 -23.17 19.32 -1.70
CA LYS A 503 -24.27 20.08 -1.07
C LYS A 503 -24.62 19.59 0.33
N ARG A 504 -24.35 18.34 0.63
CA ARG A 504 -24.57 17.71 1.95
C ARG A 504 -23.54 18.10 3.02
N GLU A 505 -22.37 18.64 2.59
CA GLU A 505 -21.24 18.90 3.51
C GLU A 505 -21.34 20.24 4.24
N GLU A 506 -22.22 21.15 3.81
CA GLU A 506 -22.36 22.48 4.43
C GLU A 506 -21.00 23.22 4.55
N LEU A 507 -20.17 23.13 3.49
CA LEU A 507 -18.85 23.78 3.48
C LEU A 507 -19.00 25.30 3.58
N ARG A 508 -18.01 25.95 4.19
CA ARG A 508 -17.92 27.42 4.18
C ARG A 508 -17.86 27.95 2.75
N PRO A 509 -18.33 29.19 2.50
CA PRO A 509 -18.18 29.80 1.17
C PRO A 509 -16.72 29.76 0.70
N SER A 510 -16.48 29.37 -0.55
CA SER A 510 -15.12 29.19 -1.09
C SER A 510 -14.25 30.45 -0.94
N GLU A 511 -14.86 31.63 -1.05
CA GLU A 511 -14.16 32.93 -0.96
C GLU A 511 -13.58 33.22 0.45
N SER A 512 -14.04 32.53 1.48
CA SER A 512 -13.56 32.66 2.87
C SER A 512 -12.51 31.63 3.25
N LEU A 513 -12.17 30.69 2.37
CA LEU A 513 -11.21 29.62 2.61
C LEU A 513 -9.83 30.02 2.06
N PRO A 514 -8.73 29.65 2.72
CA PRO A 514 -7.40 29.81 2.16
C PRO A 514 -7.25 29.01 0.85
N TRP A 515 -6.40 29.46 -0.05
CA TRP A 515 -6.23 28.82 -1.36
C TRP A 515 -5.69 27.40 -1.26
N GLY A 516 -4.68 27.20 -0.39
CA GLY A 516 -4.04 25.91 -0.16
C GLY A 516 -3.19 25.94 1.09
N ALA A 517 -2.29 24.96 1.22
CA ALA A 517 -1.30 24.93 2.31
C ALA A 517 0.04 24.39 1.82
N SER A 518 1.11 24.84 2.48
CA SER A 518 2.48 24.33 2.30
C SER A 518 3.15 24.02 3.64
N VAL A 519 4.14 23.14 3.61
CA VAL A 519 5.03 22.91 4.75
C VAL A 519 6.32 23.69 4.51
N PRO A 520 6.66 24.70 5.32
CA PRO A 520 7.95 25.38 5.24
C PRO A 520 9.12 24.41 5.43
N ALA A 521 10.26 24.67 4.82
CA ALA A 521 11.44 23.78 4.84
C ALA A 521 11.93 23.37 6.26
N LEU A 522 11.69 24.20 7.25
CA LEU A 522 12.00 23.95 8.68
C LEU A 522 10.73 23.89 9.55
N GLY A 523 9.54 23.86 8.94
CA GLY A 523 8.26 23.92 9.63
C GLY A 523 7.69 22.54 9.93
N LEU A 524 7.06 22.39 11.11
CA LEU A 524 6.32 21.21 11.53
C LEU A 524 4.79 21.41 11.39
N SER A 525 4.37 22.46 10.67
CA SER A 525 2.95 22.85 10.54
C SER A 525 2.64 23.20 9.10
N ASN A 526 1.45 22.83 8.65
CA ASN A 526 0.93 23.23 7.36
C ASN A 526 0.49 24.71 7.44
N THR A 527 1.18 25.58 6.73
CA THR A 527 0.88 27.03 6.70
C THR A 527 -0.07 27.33 5.55
N ALA A 528 -1.09 28.15 5.79
CA ALA A 528 -2.06 28.58 4.75
C ALA A 528 -1.37 29.41 3.67
N ILE A 529 -1.80 29.22 2.41
CA ILE A 529 -1.43 30.03 1.25
C ILE A 529 -2.64 30.85 0.86
N GLU A 530 -2.49 32.17 0.75
CA GLU A 530 -3.54 33.09 0.28
C GLU A 530 -3.51 33.24 -1.26
N ARG A 531 -4.66 33.58 -1.85
CA ARG A 531 -4.79 33.76 -3.30
C ARG A 531 -4.03 35.01 -3.72
N GLY A 532 -3.03 34.92 -4.58
CA GLY A 532 -2.23 36.03 -5.08
C GLY A 532 -0.79 36.11 -4.59
N GLU A 533 -0.39 35.30 -3.62
CA GLU A 533 1.02 35.25 -3.18
C GLU A 533 1.97 34.55 -4.16
N GLY A 534 1.42 33.79 -5.14
CA GLY A 534 2.17 33.07 -6.18
C GLY A 534 2.11 33.70 -7.59
N GLU A 535 1.19 34.66 -7.85
CA GLU A 535 1.04 35.31 -9.14
C GLU A 535 1.57 36.75 -9.09
N GLY A 536 2.83 36.95 -9.48
CA GLY A 536 3.31 38.25 -9.85
C GLY A 536 4.12 39.02 -8.85
N ARG A 537 5.38 38.64 -8.64
CA ARG A 537 6.40 39.64 -8.42
C ARG A 537 7.08 39.95 -9.77
N ASN A 538 6.70 41.10 -10.34
CA ASN A 538 7.41 41.69 -11.46
C ASN A 538 8.88 41.88 -11.07
N GLU A 539 9.78 41.52 -11.99
CA GLU A 539 11.23 41.67 -11.93
C GLU A 539 11.70 43.15 -12.00
N GLU A 540 11.05 44.08 -11.31
CA GLU A 540 11.49 45.48 -11.28
C GLU A 540 11.47 46.05 -9.87
N GLU A 541 12.31 45.53 -8.96
CA GLU A 541 12.88 46.32 -7.84
C GLU A 541 14.24 45.70 -7.40
N GLU A 542 15.28 46.11 -8.15
CA GLU A 542 16.67 46.02 -7.68
C GLU A 542 16.86 46.92 -6.47
N GLY A 543 16.85 46.39 -5.29
CA GLY A 543 17.19 47.05 -4.04
C GLY A 543 18.22 46.21 -3.26
N GLU A 544 19.44 46.77 -3.11
CA GLU A 544 20.57 46.17 -2.46
C GLU A 544 20.29 45.57 -1.07
N GLY A 545 20.70 44.32 -0.84
CA GLY A 545 20.95 43.76 0.49
C GLY A 545 19.87 42.87 1.04
N ARG A 546 19.60 41.71 0.44
CA ARG A 546 18.91 40.62 1.11
C ARG A 546 19.74 39.35 1.12
N HIS A 547 19.86 38.76 2.29
CA HIS A 547 20.31 37.42 2.52
C HIS A 547 19.56 36.43 1.58
N TRP A 548 20.28 35.52 0.95
CA TRP A 548 19.80 34.37 0.22
C TRP A 548 19.07 33.42 1.18
N GLU A 549 17.82 33.69 1.51
CA GLU A 549 16.93 32.65 1.95
C GLU A 549 16.48 31.93 0.66
N GLU A 550 16.84 30.67 0.52
CA GLU A 550 16.27 29.76 -0.48
C GLU A 550 14.77 29.68 -0.23
N GLU A 551 14.00 30.62 -0.82
CA GLU A 551 12.56 30.45 -0.96
C GLU A 551 12.35 29.25 -1.91
N ALA A 552 12.07 28.09 -1.32
CA ALA A 552 11.63 26.93 -2.08
C ALA A 552 10.45 27.38 -2.97
N PHE A 553 10.57 27.19 -4.27
CA PHE A 553 9.48 27.42 -5.22
C PHE A 553 8.31 26.51 -4.81
N VAL A 554 7.36 27.04 -4.06
CA VAL A 554 6.12 26.36 -3.74
C VAL A 554 5.23 26.58 -4.95
N SER A 555 5.06 25.54 -5.78
CA SER A 555 4.06 25.52 -6.82
C SER A 555 2.69 25.77 -6.18
N ALA A 556 1.96 26.78 -6.69
CA ALA A 556 0.60 27.01 -6.21
C ALA A 556 -0.26 25.75 -6.44
N PRO A 557 -1.03 25.31 -5.44
CA PRO A 557 -1.85 24.13 -5.61
C PRO A 557 -2.95 24.37 -6.66
N ASP A 558 -3.08 23.42 -7.59
CA ASP A 558 -4.07 23.49 -8.67
C ASP A 558 -5.37 22.78 -8.29
N VAL A 559 -6.48 23.23 -8.89
CA VAL A 559 -7.78 22.55 -8.80
C VAL A 559 -7.77 21.32 -9.70
N LEU A 560 -8.06 20.14 -9.11
CA LEU A 560 -8.05 18.87 -9.81
C LEU A 560 -9.43 18.56 -10.40
N ASN A 561 -9.46 18.12 -11.64
CA ASN A 561 -10.67 17.67 -12.34
C ASN A 561 -10.76 16.13 -12.54
N GLY A 562 -9.78 15.39 -12.01
CA GLY A 562 -9.70 13.93 -12.07
C GLY A 562 -8.80 13.38 -10.95
N PRO A 563 -8.58 12.06 -10.92
CA PRO A 563 -7.69 11.43 -9.94
C PRO A 563 -6.29 12.05 -10.02
N PRO A 564 -5.67 12.42 -8.87
CA PRO A 564 -4.36 13.04 -8.84
C PRO A 564 -3.24 12.04 -9.09
N THR A 565 -2.10 12.53 -9.57
CA THR A 565 -0.84 11.78 -9.58
C THR A 565 -0.25 11.68 -8.18
N GLU A 566 0.64 10.71 -7.94
CA GLU A 566 1.30 10.55 -6.64
C GLU A 566 2.10 11.81 -6.24
N GLU A 567 2.72 12.50 -7.20
CA GLU A 567 3.43 13.75 -6.99
C GLU A 567 2.50 14.87 -6.50
N CYS A 568 1.33 15.00 -7.12
CA CYS A 568 0.32 15.96 -6.71
C CYS A 568 -0.21 15.67 -5.30
N LEU A 569 -0.46 14.38 -4.95
CA LEU A 569 -0.90 13.96 -3.63
C LEU A 569 0.11 14.34 -2.52
N GLN A 570 1.40 14.31 -2.81
CA GLN A 570 2.44 14.62 -1.83
C GLN A 570 2.64 16.12 -1.58
N GLN A 571 2.35 16.97 -2.57
CA GLN A 571 2.74 18.39 -2.50
C GLN A 571 1.55 19.35 -2.49
N ASN A 572 0.48 19.07 -3.24
CA ASN A 572 -0.53 20.06 -3.59
C ASN A 572 -1.88 19.86 -2.88
N THR A 573 -2.01 18.88 -1.98
CA THR A 573 -3.29 18.51 -1.36
C THR A 573 -3.32 18.68 0.17
N LEU A 574 -2.35 19.39 0.71
CA LEU A 574 -2.25 19.69 2.14
C LEU A 574 -3.36 20.64 2.59
N TRP A 575 -3.80 20.45 3.85
CA TRP A 575 -4.73 21.36 4.50
C TRP A 575 -3.99 22.25 5.50
N PRO A 576 -4.35 23.55 5.62
CA PRO A 576 -3.78 24.43 6.62
C PRO A 576 -4.14 23.95 8.04
N GLU A 577 -3.17 24.00 8.94
CA GLU A 577 -3.33 23.75 10.37
C GLU A 577 -3.81 25.03 11.04
N THR A 578 -5.04 25.01 11.58
CA THR A 578 -5.65 26.19 12.20
C THR A 578 -5.36 26.28 13.69
N HIS A 579 -5.36 25.16 14.42
CA HIS A 579 -5.17 25.15 15.87
C HIS A 579 -4.32 23.96 16.33
N LYS A 580 -3.57 24.19 17.43
CA LYS A 580 -2.87 23.18 18.22
C LYS A 580 -3.43 23.20 19.64
N LEU A 581 -3.98 22.09 20.09
CA LEU A 581 -4.66 21.99 21.38
C LEU A 581 -3.79 21.22 22.36
N TYR A 582 -3.41 21.90 23.42
CA TYR A 582 -2.52 21.40 24.46
C TYR A 582 -3.29 21.07 25.73
N GLY A 583 -3.03 19.92 26.35
CA GLY A 583 -3.70 19.52 27.60
C GLY A 583 -3.41 18.10 28.06
N HIS A 584 -3.06 17.20 27.14
CA HIS A 584 -2.76 15.81 27.48
C HIS A 584 -1.33 15.63 28.03
N GLY A 585 -1.21 14.75 29.04
CA GLY A 585 0.10 14.36 29.61
C GLY A 585 0.81 13.24 28.85
N PHE A 586 0.08 12.47 28.03
CA PHE A 586 0.53 11.31 27.27
C PHE A 586 0.00 11.35 25.85
N GLU A 587 0.49 10.41 25.02
CA GLU A 587 0.14 10.26 23.60
C GLU A 587 -1.38 10.02 23.43
N LEU A 588 -1.92 10.55 22.35
CA LEU A 588 -3.36 10.47 22.06
C LEU A 588 -3.75 9.06 21.60
N PHE A 589 -4.99 8.67 21.86
CA PHE A 589 -5.49 7.34 21.54
C PHE A 589 -6.91 7.30 20.97
N ALA A 590 -7.82 8.15 21.46
CA ALA A 590 -9.20 8.18 21.00
C ALA A 590 -9.74 9.61 20.88
N LEU A 591 -10.57 9.84 19.87
CA LEU A 591 -11.25 11.08 19.57
C LEU A 591 -12.72 10.82 19.23
N ALA A 592 -13.58 11.73 19.60
CA ALA A 592 -14.95 11.80 19.13
C ALA A 592 -15.43 13.26 19.03
N ALA A 593 -16.22 13.56 18.01
CA ALA A 593 -16.91 14.83 17.85
C ALA A 593 -18.43 14.64 17.97
N ASN A 594 -19.09 15.63 18.56
CA ASN A 594 -20.55 15.66 18.61
C ASN A 594 -21.10 15.85 17.17
N PRO A 595 -22.17 15.15 16.76
CA PRO A 595 -22.84 15.38 15.49
C PRO A 595 -23.24 16.84 15.22
N GLN A 596 -23.45 17.62 16.29
CA GLN A 596 -23.73 19.06 16.19
C GLN A 596 -22.49 19.91 15.99
N SER A 597 -21.28 19.31 16.04
CA SER A 597 -19.98 19.95 15.83
C SER A 597 -19.62 21.05 16.87
N ASP A 598 -20.23 21.02 18.04
CA ASP A 598 -20.03 21.96 19.14
C ASP A 598 -19.09 21.44 20.23
N THR A 599 -18.73 20.17 20.17
CA THR A 599 -17.96 19.48 21.21
C THR A 599 -17.02 18.46 20.60
N VAL A 600 -15.77 18.49 21.03
CA VAL A 600 -14.77 17.44 20.77
C VAL A 600 -14.33 16.86 22.10
N VAL A 601 -14.21 15.53 22.14
CA VAL A 601 -13.68 14.82 23.30
C VAL A 601 -12.50 13.97 22.89
N SER A 602 -11.42 14.02 23.69
CA SER A 602 -10.20 13.30 23.44
C SER A 602 -9.74 12.49 24.65
N ALA A 603 -9.03 11.40 24.38
CA ALA A 603 -8.41 10.54 25.38
C ALA A 603 -6.96 10.23 25.03
N SER A 604 -6.11 10.14 26.05
CA SER A 604 -4.72 9.72 25.91
C SER A 604 -4.47 8.30 26.43
N LYS A 605 -3.31 7.74 26.10
CA LYS A 605 -2.81 6.51 26.71
C LYS A 605 -2.67 6.72 28.22
N ALA A 606 -3.17 5.81 29.04
CA ALA A 606 -3.19 5.96 30.50
C ALA A 606 -2.94 4.63 31.21
N SER A 607 -2.06 4.64 32.19
CA SER A 607 -1.83 3.55 33.14
C SER A 607 -2.38 3.83 34.54
N GLN A 608 -2.85 5.08 34.79
CA GLN A 608 -3.40 5.54 36.05
C GLN A 608 -4.68 6.35 35.82
N ALA A 609 -5.60 6.34 36.77
CA ALA A 609 -6.89 7.00 36.67
C ALA A 609 -6.79 8.54 36.44
N THR A 610 -5.75 9.18 36.98
CA THR A 610 -5.49 10.61 36.80
C THR A 610 -5.28 11.02 35.34
N HIS A 611 -4.84 10.08 34.48
CA HIS A 611 -4.59 10.32 33.06
C HIS A 611 -5.63 9.63 32.15
N ALA A 612 -6.53 8.83 32.71
CA ALA A 612 -7.59 8.12 32.01
C ALA A 612 -8.85 8.96 31.79
N SER A 613 -8.82 10.22 32.21
CA SER A 613 -9.93 11.17 32.03
C SER A 613 -10.03 11.61 30.58
N LEU A 614 -11.24 11.88 30.13
CA LEU A 614 -11.49 12.52 28.84
C LEU A 614 -11.29 14.03 28.98
N LEU A 615 -10.78 14.67 27.92
CA LEU A 615 -10.71 16.12 27.82
C LEU A 615 -11.76 16.62 26.84
N HIS A 616 -12.53 17.62 27.26
CA HIS A 616 -13.58 18.26 26.49
C HIS A 616 -13.08 19.59 25.92
N TRP A 617 -13.27 19.79 24.61
CA TRP A 617 -12.86 20.97 23.85
C TRP A 617 -14.08 21.59 23.17
N THR A 618 -14.14 22.92 23.11
CA THR A 618 -15.26 23.67 22.54
C THR A 618 -14.82 24.36 21.24
N PRO A 619 -15.17 23.83 20.06
CA PRO A 619 -14.98 24.50 18.77
C PRO A 619 -15.86 25.78 18.67
N PRO A 620 -15.58 26.70 17.73
CA PRO A 620 -14.44 26.74 16.82
C PRO A 620 -13.20 27.45 17.38
N GLU A 621 -13.32 28.27 18.43
CA GLU A 621 -12.25 29.16 18.88
C GLU A 621 -11.24 28.46 19.80
N TYR A 622 -11.64 27.37 20.48
CA TYR A 622 -10.79 26.62 21.45
C TYR A 622 -10.10 27.50 22.48
N THR A 623 -10.74 28.62 22.87
CA THR A 623 -10.16 29.66 23.77
C THR A 623 -10.09 29.23 25.21
N GLU A 624 -10.93 28.29 25.63
CA GLU A 624 -10.97 27.78 27.01
C GLU A 624 -10.03 26.62 27.23
N ALA A 625 -9.47 26.52 28.43
CA ALA A 625 -8.74 25.33 28.85
C ALA A 625 -9.68 24.10 28.83
N PRO A 626 -9.16 22.90 28.40
CA PRO A 626 -10.00 21.72 28.31
C PRO A 626 -10.60 21.33 29.66
N LYS A 627 -11.91 21.02 29.67
CA LYS A 627 -12.60 20.51 30.86
C LYS A 627 -12.33 19.02 31.02
N ILE A 628 -12.06 18.60 32.27
CA ILE A 628 -11.74 17.19 32.57
C ILE A 628 -13.03 16.43 32.87
N ILE A 629 -13.26 15.33 32.16
CA ILE A 629 -14.39 14.42 32.38
C ILE A 629 -13.85 13.10 32.95
N PRO A 630 -14.01 12.84 34.27
CA PRO A 630 -13.51 11.60 34.88
C PRO A 630 -14.46 10.42 34.60
N GLY A 631 -13.97 9.20 34.72
CA GLY A 631 -14.81 8.01 34.59
C GLY A 631 -14.06 6.69 34.48
N HIS A 632 -12.88 6.68 33.91
CA HIS A 632 -12.09 5.46 33.72
C HIS A 632 -10.82 5.39 34.59
N ALA A 633 -10.29 4.18 34.76
CA ALA A 633 -9.05 3.91 35.50
C ALA A 633 -7.85 3.62 34.59
N LEU A 634 -8.08 3.25 33.34
CA LEU A 634 -7.06 2.92 32.33
C LEU A 634 -7.45 3.57 30.98
N THR A 635 -6.57 3.43 29.99
CA THR A 635 -6.75 3.97 28.62
C THR A 635 -8.17 3.74 28.10
N VAL A 636 -8.82 4.80 27.68
CA VAL A 636 -10.07 4.76 26.92
C VAL A 636 -9.75 4.31 25.50
N THR A 637 -10.37 3.21 25.06
CA THR A 637 -10.11 2.60 23.75
C THR A 637 -10.93 3.23 22.63
N GLN A 638 -12.14 3.66 22.94
CA GLN A 638 -13.00 4.42 22.05
C GLN A 638 -14.02 5.23 22.82
N CYS A 639 -14.42 6.34 22.23
CA CYS A 639 -15.58 7.14 22.63
C CYS A 639 -16.43 7.47 21.39
N GLU A 640 -17.75 7.63 21.58
CA GLU A 640 -18.69 7.94 20.51
C GLU A 640 -19.91 8.68 21.08
N PHE A 641 -20.33 9.74 20.40
CA PHE A 641 -21.55 10.46 20.74
C PHE A 641 -22.78 9.74 20.19
N SER A 642 -23.91 9.83 20.90
CA SER A 642 -25.20 9.37 20.38
C SER A 642 -25.60 10.18 19.13
N PRO A 643 -26.35 9.60 18.20
CA PRO A 643 -26.81 10.31 16.99
C PRO A 643 -27.55 11.61 17.27
N ASP A 644 -28.27 11.72 18.42
CA ASP A 644 -28.93 12.94 18.85
C ASP A 644 -28.02 13.93 19.59
N GLY A 645 -26.75 13.59 19.81
CA GLY A 645 -25.74 14.43 20.45
C GLY A 645 -25.87 14.60 21.98
N LYS A 646 -26.85 13.95 22.62
CA LYS A 646 -27.11 14.13 24.07
C LYS A 646 -26.22 13.29 24.96
N TRP A 647 -25.74 12.17 24.47
CA TRP A 647 -24.99 11.18 25.25
C TRP A 647 -23.62 10.92 24.65
N LEU A 648 -22.65 10.75 25.54
CA LEU A 648 -21.30 10.28 25.16
C LEU A 648 -21.07 8.90 25.77
N LEU A 649 -20.78 7.93 24.93
CA LEU A 649 -20.40 6.58 25.32
C LEU A 649 -18.88 6.45 25.28
N SER A 650 -18.27 5.86 26.31
CA SER A 650 -16.86 5.50 26.31
C SER A 650 -16.64 4.09 26.83
N VAL A 651 -15.61 3.44 26.29
CA VAL A 651 -15.17 2.09 26.67
C VAL A 651 -13.66 2.07 26.89
N SER A 652 -13.19 1.17 27.78
CA SER A 652 -11.80 1.21 28.24
C SER A 652 -11.17 -0.17 28.44
N ARG A 653 -9.84 -0.15 28.54
CA ARG A 653 -9.04 -1.29 28.96
C ARG A 653 -9.35 -1.75 30.41
N ASP A 654 -9.97 -0.91 31.23
CA ASP A 654 -10.41 -1.24 32.58
C ASP A 654 -11.67 -2.12 32.63
N ARG A 655 -12.23 -2.46 31.45
CA ARG A 655 -13.41 -3.32 31.25
C ARG A 655 -14.73 -2.68 31.67
N THR A 656 -14.76 -1.36 31.78
CA THR A 656 -15.97 -0.61 32.08
C THR A 656 -16.53 0.09 30.83
N VAL A 657 -17.82 0.25 30.83
CA VAL A 657 -18.60 1.07 29.90
C VAL A 657 -19.13 2.24 30.70
N VAL A 658 -18.95 3.46 30.20
CA VAL A 658 -19.45 4.68 30.85
C VAL A 658 -20.29 5.46 29.85
N VAL A 659 -21.48 5.91 30.31
CA VAL A 659 -22.34 6.84 29.55
C VAL A 659 -22.36 8.15 30.29
N TYR A 660 -22.04 9.23 29.58
CA TYR A 660 -22.07 10.60 30.12
C TYR A 660 -23.23 11.39 29.53
N GLY A 661 -23.74 12.33 30.29
CA GLY A 661 -24.70 13.31 29.84
C GLY A 661 -24.29 14.72 30.27
N THR A 662 -24.86 15.72 29.64
CA THR A 662 -24.65 17.14 29.99
C THR A 662 -25.46 17.52 31.20
N GLU A 663 -24.87 18.34 32.11
CA GLU A 663 -25.53 19.01 33.19
C GLU A 663 -26.11 20.35 32.72
N GLU A 664 -26.92 21.01 33.59
CA GLU A 664 -27.51 22.32 33.30
C GLU A 664 -26.46 23.42 33.05
N ASP A 665 -25.26 23.27 33.61
CA ASP A 665 -24.13 24.19 33.43
C ASP A 665 -23.26 23.89 32.17
N GLY A 666 -23.69 22.93 31.36
CA GLY A 666 -22.94 22.50 30.15
C GLY A 666 -21.73 21.63 30.43
N THR A 667 -21.56 21.15 31.66
CA THR A 667 -20.51 20.17 31.99
C THR A 667 -20.94 18.73 31.70
N TRP A 668 -20.01 17.86 31.35
CA TRP A 668 -20.29 16.44 31.12
C TRP A 668 -20.05 15.63 32.40
N SER A 669 -21.02 14.83 32.83
CA SER A 669 -20.92 13.95 33.99
C SER A 669 -21.31 12.51 33.66
N ALA A 670 -20.72 11.54 34.40
CA ALA A 670 -21.07 10.13 34.24
C ALA A 670 -22.48 9.86 34.80
N ARG A 671 -23.37 9.40 33.92
CA ARG A 671 -24.74 8.98 34.32
C ARG A 671 -24.78 7.51 34.68
N TYR A 672 -24.00 6.69 33.95
CA TYR A 672 -23.91 5.25 34.17
C TYR A 672 -22.48 4.78 34.06
N GLN A 673 -22.09 3.84 34.91
CA GLN A 673 -20.81 3.11 34.80
C GLN A 673 -21.03 1.63 35.13
N SER A 674 -20.60 0.75 34.23
CA SER A 674 -20.69 -0.69 34.46
C SER A 674 -19.65 -1.16 35.48
N ALA A 675 -19.94 -2.26 36.18
CA ALA A 675 -19.00 -2.83 37.13
C ALA A 675 -17.74 -3.43 36.44
N SER A 676 -16.56 -3.11 36.93
CA SER A 676 -15.29 -3.65 36.44
C SER A 676 -15.07 -5.12 36.84
N LYS A 677 -15.60 -5.54 38.02
CA LYS A 677 -15.54 -6.94 38.50
C LYS A 677 -16.95 -7.51 38.55
N GLY A 678 -17.17 -8.65 37.89
CA GLY A 678 -18.51 -9.25 37.78
C GLY A 678 -19.44 -8.54 36.80
N GLY A 679 -18.94 -7.58 36.03
CA GLY A 679 -19.67 -6.89 34.95
C GLY A 679 -19.83 -7.76 33.69
N PRO A 680 -20.56 -7.28 32.69
CA PRO A 680 -20.83 -8.01 31.44
C PRO A 680 -19.59 -8.39 30.64
N HIS A 681 -18.55 -7.57 30.70
CA HIS A 681 -17.25 -7.84 30.07
C HIS A 681 -16.18 -8.24 31.09
N SER A 682 -15.46 -9.32 30.81
CA SER A 682 -14.34 -9.84 31.64
C SER A 682 -12.95 -9.45 31.12
N ARG A 683 -12.87 -8.96 29.89
CA ARG A 683 -11.63 -8.54 29.22
C ARG A 683 -11.78 -7.11 28.67
N ILE A 684 -10.68 -6.60 28.11
CA ILE A 684 -10.60 -5.28 27.47
C ILE A 684 -11.77 -5.09 26.49
N ILE A 685 -12.47 -3.96 26.57
CA ILE A 685 -13.45 -3.55 25.60
C ILE A 685 -12.71 -2.71 24.56
N TRP A 686 -12.77 -3.12 23.31
CA TRP A 686 -12.01 -2.47 22.23
C TRP A 686 -12.77 -1.37 21.53
N SER A 687 -14.09 -1.56 21.34
CA SER A 687 -14.87 -0.68 20.48
C SER A 687 -16.33 -0.62 20.95
N CYS A 688 -17.01 0.46 20.62
CA CYS A 688 -18.43 0.68 20.90
C CYS A 688 -19.10 1.42 19.74
N ALA A 689 -20.40 1.29 19.59
CA ALA A 689 -21.20 2.02 18.61
C ALA A 689 -22.62 2.26 19.13
N TRP A 690 -23.13 3.48 18.92
CA TRP A 690 -24.54 3.77 19.12
C TRP A 690 -25.38 3.25 17.96
N ILE A 691 -26.59 2.74 18.27
CA ILE A 691 -27.61 2.45 17.25
C ILE A 691 -28.27 3.78 16.85
N SER A 692 -28.81 3.84 15.65
CA SER A 692 -29.40 5.06 15.06
C SER A 692 -30.56 5.67 15.84
N ASP A 693 -31.16 4.94 16.78
CA ASP A 693 -32.27 5.36 17.61
C ASP A 693 -31.85 6.12 18.90
N SER A 694 -30.53 6.29 19.15
CA SER A 694 -29.98 6.88 20.37
C SER A 694 -30.44 6.25 21.71
N ALA A 695 -31.16 5.11 21.62
CA ALA A 695 -31.67 4.36 22.76
C ALA A 695 -31.00 3.02 22.97
N HIS A 696 -30.19 2.59 21.98
CA HIS A 696 -29.44 1.35 22.05
C HIS A 696 -27.98 1.57 21.65
N PHE A 697 -27.08 0.77 22.20
CA PHE A 697 -25.68 0.78 21.83
C PHE A 697 -25.07 -0.63 21.89
N VAL A 698 -23.94 -0.82 21.23
CA VAL A 698 -23.21 -2.09 21.15
C VAL A 698 -21.80 -1.90 21.67
N THR A 699 -21.29 -2.89 22.41
CA THR A 699 -19.89 -2.94 22.86
C THR A 699 -19.26 -4.27 22.51
N VAL A 700 -17.97 -4.25 22.12
CA VAL A 700 -17.21 -5.44 21.72
C VAL A 700 -15.93 -5.57 22.50
N SER A 701 -15.52 -6.81 22.78
CA SER A 701 -14.42 -7.08 23.69
C SER A 701 -13.47 -8.18 23.18
N ARG A 702 -12.27 -8.17 23.76
CA ARG A 702 -11.23 -9.15 23.51
C ARG A 702 -11.64 -10.62 23.82
N GLU A 703 -12.65 -10.81 24.66
CA GLU A 703 -13.18 -12.15 24.98
C GLU A 703 -14.11 -12.72 23.89
N GLY A 704 -14.32 -11.99 22.77
CA GLY A 704 -15.22 -12.40 21.68
C GLY A 704 -16.70 -12.13 21.95
N LYS A 705 -17.04 -11.28 22.90
CA LYS A 705 -18.43 -10.90 23.17
C LYS A 705 -18.81 -9.62 22.45
N VAL A 706 -19.99 -9.64 21.81
CA VAL A 706 -20.72 -8.49 21.28
C VAL A 706 -21.98 -8.34 22.13
N ILE A 707 -22.13 -7.24 22.85
CA ILE A 707 -23.24 -7.00 23.77
C ILE A 707 -24.07 -5.85 23.23
N LEU A 708 -25.36 -6.10 23.03
CA LEU A 708 -26.37 -5.09 22.73
C LEU A 708 -27.00 -4.62 24.03
N TRP A 709 -26.99 -3.29 24.21
CA TRP A 709 -27.52 -2.62 25.39
C TRP A 709 -28.73 -1.76 25.02
N LYS A 710 -29.64 -1.61 25.97
CA LYS A 710 -30.71 -0.60 25.96
C LYS A 710 -30.36 0.49 26.96
N TRP A 711 -30.47 1.73 26.55
CA TRP A 711 -30.28 2.92 27.35
C TRP A 711 -31.63 3.59 27.64
N ASP A 712 -31.95 3.84 28.89
CA ASP A 712 -33.21 4.45 29.30
C ASP A 712 -33.08 5.91 29.79
N GLY A 713 -31.86 6.50 29.74
CA GLY A 713 -31.51 7.83 30.21
C GLY A 713 -30.77 7.84 31.56
N GLU A 714 -30.87 6.77 32.34
CA GLU A 714 -30.22 6.61 33.64
C GLU A 714 -29.45 5.27 33.73
N ASN A 715 -30.02 4.20 33.19
CA ASN A 715 -29.48 2.85 33.30
C ASN A 715 -29.24 2.20 31.93
N ALA A 716 -28.17 1.40 31.83
CA ALA A 716 -27.90 0.57 30.67
C ALA A 716 -28.20 -0.91 30.98
N ILE A 717 -29.10 -1.52 30.22
CA ILE A 717 -29.60 -2.89 30.41
C ILE A 717 -29.11 -3.75 29.25
N VAL A 718 -28.49 -4.92 29.53
CA VAL A 718 -28.08 -5.88 28.52
C VAL A 718 -29.33 -6.55 27.92
N LEU A 719 -29.52 -6.38 26.62
CA LEU A 719 -30.61 -7.04 25.88
C LEU A 719 -30.16 -8.37 25.25
N SER A 720 -28.96 -8.42 24.68
CA SER A 720 -28.48 -9.60 23.96
C SER A 720 -26.98 -9.71 24.03
N VAL A 721 -26.46 -10.93 24.04
CA VAL A 721 -25.03 -11.26 24.01
C VAL A 721 -24.79 -12.22 22.86
N TYR A 722 -24.02 -11.79 21.88
CA TYR A 722 -23.51 -12.66 20.82
C TYR A 722 -22.07 -13.02 21.13
N ALA A 723 -21.78 -14.31 21.29
CA ALA A 723 -20.46 -14.80 21.65
C ALA A 723 -19.77 -15.42 20.43
N THR A 724 -18.52 -15.07 20.23
CA THR A 724 -17.64 -15.61 19.19
C THR A 724 -16.43 -16.28 19.82
N ASN A 725 -15.74 -17.11 19.05
CA ASN A 725 -14.50 -17.78 19.50
C ASN A 725 -13.24 -16.94 19.28
N GLN A 726 -13.37 -15.75 18.69
CA GLN A 726 -12.26 -14.88 18.34
C GLN A 726 -12.44 -13.49 19.01
N SER A 727 -11.32 -12.79 19.23
CA SER A 727 -11.32 -11.43 19.74
C SER A 727 -11.96 -10.49 18.73
N VAL A 728 -12.97 -9.71 19.17
CA VAL A 728 -13.61 -8.67 18.35
C VAL A 728 -12.94 -7.34 18.67
N THR A 729 -12.44 -6.66 17.63
CA THR A 729 -11.60 -5.46 17.77
C THR A 729 -12.29 -4.17 17.35
N ALA A 730 -13.26 -4.25 16.44
CA ALA A 730 -13.97 -3.09 15.92
C ALA A 730 -15.47 -3.37 15.77
N VAL A 731 -16.30 -2.34 15.96
CA VAL A 731 -17.75 -2.39 15.71
C VAL A 731 -18.23 -1.07 15.16
N ALA A 732 -19.21 -1.12 14.28
CA ALA A 732 -19.99 0.03 13.85
C ALA A 732 -21.44 -0.40 13.60
N SER A 733 -22.37 0.52 13.71
CA SER A 733 -23.79 0.29 13.46
C SER A 733 -24.36 1.30 12.49
N GLY A 734 -25.36 0.91 11.75
CA GLY A 734 -26.06 1.78 10.80
C GLY A 734 -27.42 1.21 10.41
N ARG A 735 -28.21 2.04 9.74
CA ARG A 735 -29.55 1.69 9.32
C ARG A 735 -29.55 1.27 7.84
N LEU A 736 -30.19 0.14 7.51
CA LEU A 736 -30.38 -0.25 6.11
C LEU A 736 -31.67 0.32 5.54
N ARG A 737 -32.78 0.25 6.27
CA ARG A 737 -34.11 0.78 5.92
C ARG A 737 -34.98 0.91 7.17
N GLY A 738 -35.99 1.78 7.08
CA GLY A 738 -37.03 1.90 8.14
C GLY A 738 -36.54 2.56 9.43
N GLU A 739 -37.40 2.58 10.45
CA GLU A 739 -37.13 3.22 11.73
C GLU A 739 -37.08 2.24 12.90
N ARG A 740 -37.29 0.94 12.64
CA ARG A 740 -37.32 -0.09 13.69
C ARG A 740 -35.90 -0.49 14.09
N LEU A 741 -35.74 -0.98 15.31
CA LEU A 741 -34.48 -1.52 15.80
C LEU A 741 -33.97 -2.66 14.90
N SER A 742 -34.86 -3.50 14.36
CA SER A 742 -34.55 -4.58 13.43
C SER A 742 -34.05 -4.12 12.05
N ASP A 743 -34.23 -2.85 11.72
CA ASP A 743 -33.76 -2.29 10.44
C ASP A 743 -32.29 -1.87 10.48
N ASN A 744 -31.66 -1.95 11.66
CA ASN A 744 -30.26 -1.66 11.85
C ASN A 744 -29.39 -2.90 11.66
N VAL A 745 -28.18 -2.67 11.14
CA VAL A 745 -27.13 -3.67 11.03
C VAL A 745 -25.97 -3.30 11.93
N ILE A 746 -25.30 -4.33 12.43
CA ILE A 746 -24.06 -4.20 13.21
C ILE A 746 -22.97 -4.88 12.42
N VAL A 747 -21.88 -4.16 12.12
CA VAL A 747 -20.71 -4.70 11.45
C VAL A 747 -19.60 -4.86 12.47
N ILE A 748 -19.05 -6.06 12.59
CA ILE A 748 -18.00 -6.40 13.55
C ILE A 748 -16.72 -6.85 12.84
N GLY A 749 -15.59 -6.46 13.36
CA GLY A 749 -14.26 -6.83 12.88
C GLY A 749 -13.47 -7.60 13.91
N PHE A 750 -12.72 -8.58 13.46
CA PHE A 750 -11.95 -9.50 14.29
C PHE A 750 -10.44 -9.23 14.24
N GLU A 751 -9.75 -9.76 15.25
CA GLU A 751 -8.29 -9.79 15.30
C GLU A 751 -7.68 -10.60 14.13
N SER A 752 -8.43 -11.57 13.58
CA SER A 752 -8.07 -12.35 12.40
C SER A 752 -8.24 -11.62 11.06
N GLY A 753 -8.81 -10.41 11.04
CA GLY A 753 -9.13 -9.67 9.81
C GLY A 753 -10.47 -10.02 9.17
N VAL A 754 -11.23 -10.93 9.76
CA VAL A 754 -12.61 -11.25 9.34
C VAL A 754 -13.53 -10.07 9.66
N VAL A 755 -14.53 -9.83 8.82
CA VAL A 755 -15.56 -8.82 9.03
C VAL A 755 -16.92 -9.46 8.80
N ASP A 756 -17.74 -9.48 9.84
CA ASP A 756 -19.09 -10.05 9.82
C ASP A 756 -20.17 -8.97 9.97
N VAL A 757 -21.31 -9.23 9.35
CA VAL A 757 -22.52 -8.42 9.48
C VAL A 757 -23.53 -9.18 10.34
N LEU A 758 -24.00 -8.52 11.39
CA LEU A 758 -25.03 -9.03 12.29
C LEU A 758 -26.33 -8.25 12.07
N LEU A 759 -27.47 -8.95 12.12
CA LEU A 759 -28.81 -8.39 12.14
C LEU A 759 -29.38 -8.45 13.54
N ILE A 760 -30.28 -7.50 13.88
CA ILE A 760 -31.01 -7.46 15.13
C ILE A 760 -32.40 -8.06 14.86
N GLU A 761 -32.64 -9.26 15.37
CA GLU A 761 -33.97 -9.89 15.31
C GLU A 761 -34.76 -9.53 16.58
N THR A 762 -35.92 -8.88 16.41
CA THR A 762 -36.82 -8.49 17.51
C THR A 762 -38.04 -9.42 17.54
N GLY A 763 -38.25 -10.11 18.64
CA GLY A 763 -39.38 -10.99 18.89
C GLY A 763 -39.77 -10.96 20.35
N GLU A 764 -40.09 -12.07 20.98
CA GLU A 764 -40.25 -12.17 22.45
C GLU A 764 -38.98 -11.79 23.19
N THR A 765 -37.82 -12.08 22.57
CA THR A 765 -36.47 -11.65 22.98
C THR A 765 -35.74 -11.02 21.82
N THR A 766 -34.87 -10.02 22.09
CA THR A 766 -34.01 -9.42 21.09
C THR A 766 -32.73 -10.25 20.95
N VAL A 767 -32.40 -10.69 19.75
CA VAL A 767 -31.23 -11.57 19.45
C VAL A 767 -30.36 -10.96 18.34
N LEU A 768 -29.05 -11.09 18.50
CA LEU A 768 -28.09 -10.79 17.42
C LEU A 768 -27.79 -12.06 16.62
N LYS A 769 -27.89 -11.97 15.31
CA LYS A 769 -27.68 -13.10 14.39
C LYS A 769 -26.75 -12.71 13.26
N LYS A 770 -25.76 -13.57 12.96
CA LYS A 770 -24.89 -13.39 11.82
C LYS A 770 -25.67 -13.55 10.51
N ASP A 771 -25.58 -12.56 9.64
CA ASP A 771 -26.15 -12.59 8.29
C ASP A 771 -25.10 -13.07 7.26
N ARG A 772 -23.95 -12.41 7.21
CA ARG A 772 -22.89 -12.69 6.24
C ARG A 772 -21.52 -12.22 6.70
N SER A 773 -20.46 -12.63 5.98
CA SER A 773 -19.11 -12.08 6.10
C SER A 773 -18.82 -11.18 4.90
N LEU A 774 -18.26 -10.00 5.13
CA LEU A 774 -17.72 -9.10 4.09
C LEU A 774 -16.32 -9.52 3.70
N ILE A 775 -15.52 -9.91 4.70
CA ILE A 775 -14.19 -10.51 4.55
C ILE A 775 -14.25 -11.85 5.27
N SER A 776 -14.09 -12.95 4.54
CA SER A 776 -14.13 -14.31 5.09
C SER A 776 -12.75 -14.80 5.52
N ASP A 777 -12.73 -15.87 6.31
CA ASP A 777 -11.51 -16.55 6.75
C ASP A 777 -10.64 -16.99 5.56
N GLY A 778 -9.44 -16.41 5.46
CA GLY A 778 -8.29 -17.02 4.82
C GLY A 778 -7.40 -17.70 5.87
N GLU A 779 -6.27 -18.30 5.50
CA GLU A 779 -5.27 -18.73 6.48
C GLU A 779 -4.90 -17.54 7.37
N VAL A 780 -5.02 -17.72 8.68
CA VAL A 780 -4.77 -16.66 9.69
C VAL A 780 -3.31 -16.21 9.56
N ALA A 781 -3.10 -15.01 9.04
CA ALA A 781 -1.81 -14.37 9.06
C ALA A 781 -1.70 -13.48 10.30
N GLU A 782 -0.52 -13.42 10.88
CA GLU A 782 -0.20 -12.44 11.93
C GLU A 782 -0.42 -11.02 11.36
N GLU A 783 -0.95 -10.08 12.17
CA GLU A 783 -1.14 -8.67 11.83
C GLU A 783 -2.27 -8.30 10.83
N HIS A 784 -3.32 -9.11 10.74
CA HIS A 784 -4.50 -8.75 9.92
C HIS A 784 -5.63 -8.05 10.70
N THR A 785 -5.41 -7.70 11.94
CA THR A 785 -6.42 -7.11 12.83
C THR A 785 -7.21 -6.00 12.16
N VAL A 786 -8.54 -6.08 12.21
CA VAL A 786 -9.41 -4.97 11.86
C VAL A 786 -9.23 -3.88 12.92
N THR A 787 -8.73 -2.72 12.51
CA THR A 787 -8.42 -1.61 13.43
C THR A 787 -9.64 -0.75 13.70
N ARG A 788 -10.42 -0.45 12.65
CA ARG A 788 -11.65 0.36 12.76
C ARG A 788 -12.67 0.00 11.69
N ILE A 789 -13.93 0.19 12.01
CA ILE A 789 -15.05 0.14 11.07
C ILE A 789 -15.86 1.42 11.26
N ARG A 790 -16.30 2.04 10.15
CA ARG A 790 -17.16 3.21 10.14
C ARG A 790 -18.18 3.10 9.03
N LEU A 791 -19.42 3.41 9.33
CA LEU A 791 -20.49 3.47 8.35
C LEU A 791 -20.71 4.91 7.88
N CYS A 792 -20.95 5.05 6.58
CA CYS A 792 -21.25 6.35 5.98
C CYS A 792 -22.55 6.90 6.52
N PRO A 793 -22.61 8.16 6.93
CA PRO A 793 -23.87 8.82 7.25
C PRO A 793 -24.83 8.73 6.06
N GLN A 794 -26.08 8.32 6.30
CA GLN A 794 -27.11 8.18 5.28
C GLN A 794 -27.97 9.44 5.19
N SER A 795 -28.34 9.82 3.97
CA SER A 795 -29.34 10.83 3.69
C SER A 795 -30.71 10.16 3.44
N GLU A 796 -31.79 10.94 3.57
CA GLU A 796 -33.13 10.48 3.17
C GLU A 796 -33.11 10.03 1.70
N GLY A 797 -33.47 8.77 1.45
CA GLY A 797 -33.52 8.19 0.11
C GLY A 797 -32.33 7.29 -0.27
N ASP A 798 -31.28 7.19 0.52
CA ASP A 798 -30.17 6.29 0.26
C ASP A 798 -30.62 4.82 0.40
N VAL A 799 -30.43 4.03 -0.67
CA VAL A 799 -30.85 2.61 -0.75
C VAL A 799 -29.74 1.67 -0.29
N SER A 800 -28.51 2.14 -0.29
CA SER A 800 -27.32 1.36 0.08
C SER A 800 -26.55 2.04 1.22
N LEU A 801 -25.83 1.21 1.99
CA LEU A 801 -25.00 1.65 3.11
C LEU A 801 -23.54 1.37 2.79
N LEU A 802 -22.70 2.42 2.84
CA LEU A 802 -21.25 2.23 2.68
C LEU A 802 -20.58 1.93 4.02
N VAL A 803 -19.69 0.95 4.00
CA VAL A 803 -18.93 0.48 5.16
C VAL A 803 -17.44 0.63 4.89
N GLY A 804 -16.78 1.54 5.58
CA GLY A 804 -15.31 1.66 5.59
C GLY A 804 -14.72 0.70 6.63
N VAL A 805 -13.72 -0.07 6.24
CA VAL A 805 -13.00 -1.03 7.08
C VAL A 805 -11.50 -0.80 6.93
N SER A 806 -10.82 -0.52 8.02
CA SER A 806 -9.36 -0.42 8.07
C SER A 806 -8.74 -1.62 8.77
N THR A 807 -7.51 -1.95 8.34
CA THR A 807 -6.79 -3.11 8.86
C THR A 807 -5.34 -2.77 9.19
N ALA A 808 -4.76 -3.51 10.13
CA ALA A 808 -3.36 -3.35 10.52
C ALA A 808 -2.38 -3.70 9.38
N ASN A 809 -2.82 -4.48 8.40
CA ASN A 809 -2.04 -4.84 7.21
C ASN A 809 -2.11 -3.81 6.08
N LYS A 810 -2.23 -2.51 6.41
CA LYS A 810 -2.11 -1.37 5.50
C LYS A 810 -3.27 -1.17 4.52
N LYS A 811 -4.41 -1.83 4.73
CA LYS A 811 -5.52 -1.81 3.79
C LYS A 811 -6.70 -1.02 4.31
N LEU A 812 -7.33 -0.33 3.37
CA LEU A 812 -8.64 0.29 3.51
C LEU A 812 -9.59 -0.33 2.49
N HIS A 813 -10.67 -0.92 2.98
CA HIS A 813 -11.76 -1.44 2.15
C HIS A 813 -13.00 -0.57 2.30
N VAL A 814 -13.74 -0.39 1.21
CA VAL A 814 -15.09 0.17 1.26
C VAL A 814 -16.04 -0.85 0.62
N PHE A 815 -17.06 -1.24 1.39
CA PHE A 815 -18.11 -2.15 0.93
C PHE A 815 -19.42 -1.39 0.80
N GLU A 816 -20.23 -1.82 -0.13
CA GLU A 816 -21.60 -1.37 -0.30
C GLU A 816 -22.56 -2.48 0.13
N LEU A 817 -23.44 -2.19 1.10
CA LEU A 817 -24.48 -3.08 1.59
C LEU A 817 -25.84 -2.64 1.04
N GLU A 818 -26.49 -3.51 0.28
CA GLU A 818 -27.86 -3.31 -0.20
C GLU A 818 -28.85 -4.07 0.69
N GLY A 819 -29.93 -3.43 1.09
CA GLY A 819 -31.07 -4.12 1.72
C GLY A 819 -31.77 -5.08 0.73
N LYS A 820 -32.45 -6.11 1.23
CA LYS A 820 -33.32 -6.94 0.39
C LYS A 820 -34.47 -6.09 -0.16
N THR A 821 -34.73 -6.18 -1.46
CA THR A 821 -35.94 -5.57 -2.03
C THR A 821 -37.16 -6.45 -1.74
N GLU A 822 -38.35 -5.86 -1.62
CA GLU A 822 -39.61 -6.63 -1.42
C GLU A 822 -39.87 -7.65 -2.54
N SER A 823 -39.15 -7.57 -3.66
CA SER A 823 -39.22 -8.57 -4.76
C SER A 823 -38.32 -9.80 -4.53
N ASP A 824 -37.51 -9.83 -3.48
CA ASP A 824 -36.62 -10.94 -3.13
C ASP A 824 -37.17 -11.84 -1.99
N VAL A 825 -38.42 -11.61 -1.55
CA VAL A 825 -39.15 -12.41 -0.53
C VAL A 825 -40.16 -13.32 -1.20
#